data_6325c83c5d996642662f4aa5657d68b1
#
_entry.id   6325c83c5d996642662f4aa5657d68b1
#
_cell.length_a   1.000
_cell.length_b   1.000
_cell.length_c   1.000
_cell.angle_alpha   90.00
_cell.angle_beta   90.00
_cell.angle_gamma   90.00
#
_symmetry.space_group_name_H-M   'P 1'
#
loop_
_entity.id
_entity.type
_entity.pdbx_description
1 polymer ?
#
loop_
_entity_poly.entity_id
_entity_poly.type
_entity_poly.pdbx_seq_one_letter_code
_entity_poly.pdbx_strand_id
1 'polypeptide(L)'
;MSTFWKKIFAVIAATVTVAAGLLAPTSVNALTLSASDFDAGDIITNAQFFDERALTADEIQKFLSKKVRRCGSFNLCLSVYTQDTFTREATSVQGNGVDPLCGRYVGANDETAAQIIYKVQRACNISAKVILVLLQKEQGLITNTNPTADKLRIATGYACPDTAPCDARYFGFYNQVYSAASQLKRYTEPGSSFYNSKPVGVRSPILYHPNAGCGTKSVRIMNLATHALYIYTPYTPNRAALRNLAGTGDSCSSYGNSNFWEYYSYWFDAHANLSFEIADLDDSITNDWGALVDDSSCTGTANICFADYDSAIASWNFIGGLEYATGAIASKYKSAGGISGRLGQISKAAESVDGGSNGGGARQKFTNGYIYRDPTGSTFIVLDDVFAYYSAAGGPSGSLGWPTGDASCTEGKCAQDFAGGYVISNPVGGFLVLDGAIAEYLQANGGLASPWGLPLGAAESRTFGSFGTGRIQLFEGGTVYEKNGTAYLVADALAAALADVGGVAVVGWPLAEPVRTDGTFSQLYSAGRVVKVGTAEGVLIPTDTLRALRVAGGMSGYLGTPTGNPVDYTGKDGFVGTKQAFEGGMIVRGSAGAFAMPAALWDEYRAKKGSKGKHGWPDGKAQSSSSAWTQSFQRGTITVSR
;
A
#
# COMPACT_ATOMS: atom_id res chain seq x y z
N MET A 1 -22.44 -60.33 -49.58
CA MET A 1 -23.81 -60.64 -49.95
C MET A 1 -24.68 -59.55 -49.43
N SER A 2 -25.10 -58.80 -50.34
CA SER A 2 -26.35 -58.36 -50.95
C SER A 2 -27.11 -57.38 -50.06
N THR A 3 -27.12 -56.12 -50.43
CA THR A 3 -27.94 -55.41 -51.42
C THR A 3 -29.41 -55.14 -51.00
N PHE A 4 -29.73 -53.83 -51.16
CA PHE A 4 -31.05 -53.28 -51.55
C PHE A 4 -32.06 -53.00 -50.41
N TRP A 5 -32.71 -51.86 -50.24
CA TRP A 5 -33.37 -50.96 -51.17
C TRP A 5 -33.87 -49.67 -50.52
N LYS A 6 -33.90 -48.62 -51.32
CA LYS A 6 -34.45 -47.25 -51.17
C LYS A 6 -35.94 -47.19 -50.74
N LYS A 7 -36.28 -46.04 -50.08
CA LYS A 7 -37.36 -45.09 -50.54
C LYS A 7 -37.44 -43.92 -49.56
N ILE A 8 -37.14 -42.76 -49.96
CA ILE A 8 -37.83 -41.46 -50.14
C ILE A 8 -39.06 -41.22 -49.23
N PHE A 9 -38.93 -40.19 -48.36
CA PHE A 9 -40.03 -39.22 -48.10
C PHE A 9 -39.38 -37.86 -47.83
N ALA A 10 -39.69 -36.83 -48.63
CA ALA A 10 -39.39 -35.45 -48.50
C ALA A 10 -40.25 -34.79 -47.45
N VAL A 11 -39.69 -34.12 -46.46
CA VAL A 11 -40.36 -33.13 -45.65
C VAL A 11 -39.51 -31.88 -45.68
N ILE A 12 -40.05 -30.82 -46.22
CA ILE A 12 -39.49 -29.46 -46.25
C ILE A 12 -39.50 -28.92 -44.81
N ALA A 13 -38.34 -28.74 -44.22
CA ALA A 13 -38.18 -27.94 -43.02
C ALA A 13 -37.24 -26.78 -43.36
N ALA A 14 -37.78 -25.58 -43.24
CA ALA A 14 -37.03 -24.32 -43.42
C ALA A 14 -35.92 -24.23 -42.38
N THR A 15 -34.69 -24.36 -42.81
CA THR A 15 -33.52 -24.10 -41.98
C THR A 15 -33.21 -22.59 -41.96
N VAL A 16 -33.50 -21.96 -40.82
CA VAL A 16 -32.94 -20.67 -40.48
C VAL A 16 -31.44 -20.90 -40.23
N THR A 17 -30.60 -20.54 -41.17
CA THR A 17 -29.15 -20.48 -40.99
C THR A 17 -28.83 -19.27 -40.11
N VAL A 18 -28.65 -19.51 -38.82
CA VAL A 18 -27.89 -18.61 -37.94
C VAL A 18 -26.42 -18.76 -38.37
N ALA A 19 -25.90 -17.76 -39.07
CA ALA A 19 -24.48 -17.64 -39.30
C ALA A 19 -23.81 -17.35 -37.94
N ALA A 20 -23.35 -18.41 -37.25
CA ALA A 20 -22.37 -18.29 -36.21
C ALA A 20 -21.08 -17.87 -36.88
N GLY A 21 -20.77 -16.56 -36.84
CA GLY A 21 -19.45 -16.05 -37.16
C GLY A 21 -18.46 -16.67 -36.16
N LEU A 22 -17.71 -17.64 -36.65
CA LEU A 22 -16.46 -18.04 -36.00
C LEU A 22 -15.56 -16.82 -35.99
N LEU A 23 -15.59 -16.08 -34.87
CA LEU A 23 -14.46 -15.20 -34.52
C LEU A 23 -13.30 -16.15 -34.29
N ALA A 24 -12.41 -16.23 -35.29
CA ALA A 24 -11.10 -16.82 -35.08
C ALA A 24 -10.48 -16.10 -33.87
N PRO A 25 -9.86 -16.84 -32.94
CA PRO A 25 -9.10 -16.18 -31.88
C PRO A 25 -8.07 -15.29 -32.57
N THR A 26 -8.12 -13.99 -32.30
CA THR A 26 -7.04 -13.08 -32.69
C THR A 26 -5.82 -13.57 -31.92
N SER A 27 -4.94 -14.30 -32.62
CA SER A 27 -3.62 -14.64 -32.08
C SER A 27 -2.98 -13.34 -31.64
N VAL A 28 -2.70 -13.23 -30.34
CA VAL A 28 -1.83 -12.19 -29.81
C VAL A 28 -0.52 -12.32 -30.57
N ASN A 29 -0.22 -11.37 -31.46
CA ASN A 29 1.06 -11.33 -32.13
C ASN A 29 2.12 -11.04 -31.08
N ALA A 30 2.78 -12.07 -30.59
CA ALA A 30 4.01 -11.91 -29.82
C ALA A 30 4.94 -11.01 -30.62
N LEU A 31 5.36 -9.90 -30.07
CA LEU A 31 6.43 -9.08 -30.62
C LEU A 31 7.74 -9.86 -30.51
N THR A 32 7.99 -10.75 -31.45
CA THR A 32 9.30 -11.34 -31.63
C THR A 32 10.20 -10.29 -32.23
N LEU A 33 11.38 -10.06 -31.64
CA LEU A 33 12.39 -9.20 -32.24
C LEU A 33 12.56 -9.58 -33.72
N SER A 34 12.36 -8.61 -34.58
CA SER A 34 12.47 -8.83 -36.04
C SER A 34 13.65 -8.08 -36.61
N ALA A 35 14.09 -8.50 -37.77
CA ALA A 35 15.14 -7.82 -38.50
C ALA A 35 14.87 -6.32 -38.75
N SER A 36 13.59 -5.93 -38.79
CA SER A 36 13.15 -4.54 -38.99
C SER A 36 13.38 -3.66 -37.78
N ASP A 37 13.49 -4.24 -36.59
CA ASP A 37 13.63 -3.51 -35.34
C ASP A 37 15.08 -3.09 -35.05
N PHE A 38 16.04 -3.69 -35.78
CA PHE A 38 17.44 -3.34 -35.70
C PHE A 38 17.74 -2.05 -36.48
N ASP A 39 17.96 -0.94 -35.76
CA ASP A 39 18.49 0.28 -36.36
C ASP A 39 20.02 0.33 -36.25
N ALA A 40 20.70 0.20 -37.39
CA ALA A 40 22.16 0.32 -37.44
C ALA A 40 22.69 1.69 -36.96
N GLY A 41 21.89 2.75 -37.05
CA GLY A 41 22.26 4.10 -36.63
C GLY A 41 21.95 4.37 -35.15
N ASP A 42 21.07 3.58 -34.54
CA ASP A 42 20.63 3.73 -33.13
C ASP A 42 20.47 2.36 -32.46
N ILE A 43 21.62 1.68 -32.23
CA ILE A 43 21.64 0.33 -31.64
C ILE A 43 21.18 0.34 -30.19
N ILE A 44 21.51 1.41 -29.46
CA ILE A 44 21.15 1.67 -28.05
C ILE A 44 21.22 3.18 -27.81
N THR A 45 20.35 3.71 -26.98
CA THR A 45 20.33 5.14 -26.64
C THR A 45 21.44 5.53 -25.66
N ASN A 46 21.84 6.79 -25.65
CA ASN A 46 22.79 7.31 -24.65
C ASN A 46 22.28 7.11 -23.21
N ALA A 47 20.98 7.30 -22.96
CA ALA A 47 20.39 7.14 -21.64
C ALA A 47 20.51 5.69 -21.13
N GLN A 48 20.33 4.71 -21.99
CA GLN A 48 20.49 3.29 -21.65
C GLN A 48 21.95 2.89 -21.44
N PHE A 49 22.86 3.47 -22.24
CA PHE A 49 24.27 3.10 -22.25
C PHE A 49 25.06 3.71 -21.08
N PHE A 50 24.79 4.99 -20.76
CA PHE A 50 25.50 5.76 -19.72
C PHE A 50 24.73 5.84 -18.38
N ASP A 51 23.82 4.93 -18.13
CA ASP A 51 23.10 4.85 -16.85
C ASP A 51 23.99 4.22 -15.76
N GLU A 52 24.67 5.05 -15.01
CA GLU A 52 25.50 4.61 -13.87
C GLU A 52 24.70 4.00 -12.71
N ARG A 53 23.36 4.08 -12.75
CA ARG A 53 22.44 3.59 -11.73
C ARG A 53 21.50 2.52 -12.28
N ALA A 54 21.79 1.98 -13.43
CA ALA A 54 20.94 1.02 -14.14
C ALA A 54 20.50 -0.17 -13.28
N LEU A 55 21.39 -0.68 -12.44
CA LEU A 55 21.15 -1.80 -11.52
C LEU A 55 21.92 -1.62 -10.20
N THR A 56 21.36 -2.09 -9.11
CA THR A 56 22.05 -2.29 -7.83
C THR A 56 22.85 -3.60 -7.83
N ALA A 57 23.76 -3.78 -6.88
CA ALA A 57 24.52 -5.03 -6.76
C ALA A 57 23.59 -6.24 -6.52
N ASP A 58 22.52 -6.07 -5.72
CA ASP A 58 21.54 -7.11 -5.45
C ASP A 58 20.74 -7.50 -6.68
N GLU A 59 20.36 -6.53 -7.50
CA GLU A 59 19.67 -6.76 -8.77
C GLU A 59 20.55 -7.52 -9.76
N ILE A 60 21.82 -7.12 -9.86
CA ILE A 60 22.80 -7.86 -10.69
C ILE A 60 22.94 -9.29 -10.18
N GLN A 61 23.06 -9.48 -8.86
CA GLN A 61 23.18 -10.82 -8.26
C GLN A 61 21.94 -11.69 -8.53
N LYS A 62 20.75 -11.12 -8.38
CA LYS A 62 19.49 -11.82 -8.70
C LYS A 62 19.42 -12.22 -10.17
N PHE A 63 19.80 -11.30 -11.07
CA PHE A 63 19.85 -11.59 -12.51
C PHE A 63 20.81 -12.74 -12.83
N LEU A 64 22.04 -12.70 -12.32
CA LEU A 64 23.02 -13.75 -12.53
C LEU A 64 22.53 -15.10 -11.98
N SER A 65 21.89 -15.10 -10.80
CA SER A 65 21.34 -16.30 -10.19
C SER A 65 20.12 -16.86 -10.95
N LYS A 66 19.28 -15.98 -11.55
CA LYS A 66 18.18 -16.39 -12.44
C LYS A 66 18.72 -17.07 -13.72
N LYS A 67 19.78 -16.51 -14.32
CA LYS A 67 20.39 -17.07 -15.55
C LYS A 67 21.14 -18.37 -15.30
N VAL A 68 21.80 -18.53 -14.15
CA VAL A 68 22.51 -19.74 -13.77
C VAL A 68 22.12 -20.16 -12.34
N ARG A 69 21.09 -21.01 -12.24
CA ARG A 69 20.57 -21.49 -10.93
C ARG A 69 21.52 -22.50 -10.26
N ARG A 70 22.27 -23.27 -11.04
CA ARG A 70 23.26 -24.25 -10.55
C ARG A 70 24.52 -24.15 -11.38
N CYS A 71 25.63 -23.88 -10.70
CA CYS A 71 26.94 -23.84 -11.31
C CYS A 71 27.50 -25.26 -11.42
N GLY A 72 27.91 -25.66 -12.60
CA GLY A 72 28.55 -26.96 -12.89
C GLY A 72 30.06 -26.93 -12.67
N SER A 73 30.71 -25.76 -12.81
CA SER A 73 32.12 -25.55 -12.52
C SER A 73 32.30 -24.91 -11.17
N PHE A 74 33.12 -25.49 -10.32
CA PHE A 74 33.35 -25.03 -8.95
C PHE A 74 33.67 -23.51 -8.91
N ASN A 75 32.73 -22.70 -8.38
CA ASN A 75 32.83 -21.26 -8.15
C ASN A 75 33.22 -20.38 -9.36
N LEU A 76 33.12 -20.85 -10.62
CA LEU A 76 33.47 -20.06 -11.77
C LEU A 76 32.27 -19.37 -12.47
N CYS A 77 31.05 -19.80 -12.21
CA CYS A 77 29.87 -19.12 -12.74
C CYS A 77 29.69 -17.75 -12.07
N LEU A 78 29.34 -16.72 -12.83
CA LEU A 78 29.22 -15.36 -12.28
C LEU A 78 28.20 -15.24 -11.15
N SER A 79 27.22 -16.14 -11.06
CA SER A 79 26.25 -16.19 -9.97
C SER A 79 26.85 -16.55 -8.59
N VAL A 80 28.05 -17.13 -8.56
CA VAL A 80 28.76 -17.56 -7.33
C VAL A 80 30.23 -17.13 -7.30
N TYR A 81 30.69 -16.47 -8.36
CA TYR A 81 32.10 -16.07 -8.50
C TYR A 81 32.46 -14.93 -7.56
N THR A 82 33.62 -15.05 -6.91
CA THR A 82 34.24 -13.99 -6.11
C THR A 82 35.71 -13.77 -6.52
N GLN A 83 36.21 -12.58 -6.31
CA GLN A 83 37.59 -12.21 -6.60
C GLN A 83 38.04 -11.06 -5.69
N ASP A 84 39.28 -11.09 -5.23
CA ASP A 84 39.93 -9.94 -4.62
C ASP A 84 40.16 -8.86 -5.67
N THR A 85 39.79 -7.63 -5.33
CA THR A 85 39.99 -6.48 -6.20
C THR A 85 40.88 -5.44 -5.50
N PHE A 86 41.52 -4.60 -6.31
CA PHE A 86 42.33 -3.50 -5.78
C PHE A 86 41.74 -2.15 -6.13
N THR A 87 42.02 -1.15 -5.27
CA THR A 87 41.61 0.22 -5.50
C THR A 87 42.29 0.80 -6.74
N ARG A 88 41.48 1.44 -7.60
CA ARG A 88 41.96 2.25 -8.72
C ARG A 88 41.54 3.68 -8.50
N GLU A 89 42.52 4.60 -8.59
CA GLU A 89 42.23 6.02 -8.53
C GLU A 89 41.53 6.48 -9.84
N ALA A 90 40.91 7.65 -9.79
CA ALA A 90 40.23 8.22 -10.95
C ALA A 90 41.22 8.41 -12.10
N THR A 91 40.81 8.04 -13.31
CA THR A 91 41.62 8.12 -14.53
C THR A 91 41.10 9.26 -15.42
N SER A 92 42.00 10.03 -16.02
CA SER A 92 41.64 11.08 -16.99
C SER A 92 42.25 10.78 -18.36
N VAL A 93 41.69 11.35 -19.41
CA VAL A 93 42.34 11.42 -20.71
C VAL A 93 43.49 12.39 -20.60
N GLN A 94 44.73 11.97 -20.84
CA GLN A 94 45.89 12.86 -20.81
C GLN A 94 45.66 14.05 -21.77
N GLY A 95 45.60 15.24 -21.21
CA GLY A 95 45.77 16.49 -21.95
C GLY A 95 44.70 17.58 -21.80
N ASN A 96 43.48 17.34 -21.37
CA ASN A 96 42.42 18.36 -21.45
C ASN A 96 41.64 18.67 -20.15
N GLY A 97 42.02 18.16 -19.02
CA GLY A 97 41.44 18.56 -17.71
C GLY A 97 39.94 18.36 -17.53
N VAL A 98 39.30 17.60 -18.43
CA VAL A 98 37.89 17.32 -18.40
C VAL A 98 37.65 15.91 -17.86
N ASP A 99 36.61 15.72 -17.15
CA ASP A 99 36.12 14.58 -16.38
C ASP A 99 36.88 13.24 -16.46
N PRO A 100 37.06 12.55 -15.32
CA PRO A 100 37.76 11.25 -15.31
C PRO A 100 37.02 10.25 -16.22
N LEU A 101 37.79 9.45 -16.99
CA LEU A 101 37.25 8.33 -17.76
C LEU A 101 36.48 7.36 -16.86
N CYS A 102 37.06 7.06 -15.70
CA CYS A 102 36.41 6.39 -14.59
C CYS A 102 36.78 7.11 -13.30
N GLY A 103 35.81 7.32 -12.42
CA GLY A 103 36.03 7.75 -11.05
C GLY A 103 36.76 6.68 -10.23
N ARG A 104 36.95 6.96 -8.94
CA ARG A 104 37.65 6.04 -8.04
C ARG A 104 36.85 4.74 -7.82
N TYR A 105 37.50 3.60 -8.01
CA TYR A 105 37.01 2.27 -7.65
C TYR A 105 37.67 1.82 -6.36
N VAL A 106 36.92 1.54 -5.30
CA VAL A 106 37.45 1.06 -4.02
C VAL A 106 37.44 -0.47 -4.00
N GLY A 107 38.63 -1.08 -4.02
CA GLY A 107 38.79 -2.53 -3.97
C GLY A 107 38.41 -3.14 -2.63
N ALA A 108 38.15 -4.44 -2.63
CA ALA A 108 37.90 -5.25 -1.43
C ALA A 108 38.26 -6.72 -1.69
N ASN A 109 38.35 -7.50 -0.62
CA ASN A 109 38.53 -8.94 -0.71
C ASN A 109 37.16 -9.63 -1.00
N ASP A 110 37.19 -10.77 -1.65
CA ASP A 110 36.03 -11.64 -1.92
C ASP A 110 34.85 -10.91 -2.57
N GLU A 111 35.10 -9.90 -3.43
CA GLU A 111 34.01 -9.22 -4.13
C GLU A 111 33.32 -10.16 -5.09
N THR A 112 31.99 -10.22 -5.02
CA THR A 112 31.19 -10.98 -5.97
C THR A 112 31.24 -10.34 -7.36
N ALA A 113 31.03 -11.13 -8.42
CA ALA A 113 30.93 -10.59 -9.78
C ALA A 113 29.89 -9.46 -9.87
N ALA A 114 28.77 -9.56 -9.13
CA ALA A 114 27.74 -8.54 -9.06
C ALA A 114 28.26 -7.23 -8.44
N GLN A 115 28.99 -7.31 -7.33
CA GLN A 115 29.63 -6.13 -6.69
C GLN A 115 30.65 -5.47 -7.61
N ILE A 116 31.48 -6.27 -8.29
CA ILE A 116 32.46 -5.77 -9.27
C ILE A 116 31.76 -5.00 -10.40
N ILE A 117 30.75 -5.60 -11.03
CA ILE A 117 29.97 -4.96 -12.10
C ILE A 117 29.31 -3.68 -11.60
N TYR A 118 28.68 -3.70 -10.43
CA TYR A 118 28.04 -2.54 -9.82
C TYR A 118 29.03 -1.40 -9.57
N LYS A 119 30.19 -1.69 -8.97
CA LYS A 119 31.20 -0.67 -8.71
C LYS A 119 31.82 -0.10 -10.00
N VAL A 120 32.04 -0.94 -11.02
CA VAL A 120 32.52 -0.49 -12.32
C VAL A 120 31.50 0.39 -13.04
N GLN A 121 30.22 0.03 -13.02
CA GLN A 121 29.12 0.86 -13.54
C GLN A 121 29.18 2.27 -12.94
N ARG A 122 29.30 2.36 -11.61
CA ARG A 122 29.35 3.61 -10.87
C ARG A 122 30.63 4.42 -11.15
N ALA A 123 31.77 3.72 -11.23
CA ALA A 123 33.05 4.36 -11.47
C ALA A 123 33.17 4.90 -12.91
N CYS A 124 32.75 4.13 -13.91
CA CYS A 124 32.98 4.45 -15.31
C CYS A 124 31.77 5.08 -16.03
N ASN A 125 30.64 5.26 -15.35
CA ASN A 125 29.39 5.73 -15.96
C ASN A 125 29.02 4.92 -17.22
N ILE A 126 29.12 3.59 -17.11
CA ILE A 126 28.66 2.63 -18.12
C ILE A 126 27.66 1.69 -17.47
N SER A 127 26.47 1.59 -18.04
CA SER A 127 25.38 0.78 -17.51
C SER A 127 25.79 -0.67 -17.23
N ALA A 128 25.42 -1.20 -16.05
CA ALA A 128 25.63 -2.62 -15.74
C ALA A 128 24.94 -3.54 -16.76
N LYS A 129 23.81 -3.11 -17.34
CA LYS A 129 23.11 -3.84 -18.43
C LYS A 129 24.00 -4.00 -19.64
N VAL A 130 24.71 -2.94 -20.03
CA VAL A 130 25.70 -2.97 -21.13
C VAL A 130 26.85 -3.91 -20.80
N ILE A 131 27.38 -3.84 -19.58
CA ILE A 131 28.47 -4.73 -19.13
C ILE A 131 28.05 -6.19 -19.16
N LEU A 132 26.84 -6.52 -18.68
CA LEU A 132 26.29 -7.88 -18.70
C LEU A 132 26.12 -8.40 -20.13
N VAL A 133 25.60 -7.59 -21.04
CA VAL A 133 25.49 -7.96 -22.47
C VAL A 133 26.87 -8.19 -23.08
N LEU A 134 27.86 -7.37 -22.76
CA LEU A 134 29.23 -7.52 -23.25
C LEU A 134 29.84 -8.85 -22.79
N LEU A 135 29.71 -9.20 -21.50
CA LEU A 135 30.17 -10.47 -20.92
C LEU A 135 29.53 -11.69 -21.59
N GLN A 136 28.25 -11.58 -21.93
CA GLN A 136 27.57 -12.64 -22.70
C GLN A 136 28.08 -12.72 -24.13
N LYS A 137 28.13 -11.58 -24.81
CA LYS A 137 28.51 -11.52 -26.23
C LYS A 137 29.92 -12.05 -26.47
N GLU A 138 30.88 -11.70 -25.59
CA GLU A 138 32.30 -12.05 -25.80
C GLU A 138 32.62 -13.48 -25.34
N GLN A 139 32.14 -13.93 -24.20
CA GLN A 139 32.53 -15.21 -23.61
C GLN A 139 31.36 -16.13 -23.20
N GLY A 140 30.11 -15.66 -23.39
CA GLY A 140 28.91 -16.39 -22.97
C GLY A 140 28.77 -16.54 -21.46
N LEU A 141 29.41 -15.69 -20.67
CA LEU A 141 29.58 -15.88 -19.23
C LEU A 141 28.26 -15.78 -18.43
N ILE A 142 27.26 -15.11 -18.95
CA ILE A 142 26.01 -14.87 -18.21
C ILE A 142 25.14 -16.13 -18.14
N THR A 143 25.12 -16.94 -19.20
CA THR A 143 24.27 -18.14 -19.30
C THR A 143 25.06 -19.45 -19.16
N ASN A 144 26.37 -19.37 -19.04
CA ASN A 144 27.22 -20.54 -18.97
C ASN A 144 27.18 -21.21 -17.60
N THR A 145 26.69 -22.42 -17.53
CA THR A 145 26.64 -23.22 -16.30
C THR A 145 27.96 -23.91 -15.96
N ASN A 146 28.94 -23.94 -16.92
CA ASN A 146 30.23 -24.58 -16.76
C ASN A 146 31.38 -23.77 -17.42
N PRO A 147 31.59 -22.49 -17.02
CA PRO A 147 32.66 -21.68 -17.55
C PRO A 147 34.04 -22.20 -17.15
N THR A 148 35.05 -21.93 -17.99
CA THR A 148 36.45 -22.20 -17.65
C THR A 148 37.15 -20.97 -17.08
N ALA A 149 38.23 -21.17 -16.33
CA ALA A 149 39.03 -20.05 -15.82
C ALA A 149 39.58 -19.16 -16.95
N ASP A 150 39.87 -19.71 -18.14
CA ASP A 150 40.31 -18.93 -19.31
C ASP A 150 39.22 -17.95 -19.79
N LYS A 151 37.96 -18.33 -19.78
CA LYS A 151 36.88 -17.40 -20.10
C LYS A 151 36.77 -16.24 -19.13
N LEU A 152 36.99 -16.47 -17.84
CA LEU A 152 37.04 -15.40 -16.84
C LEU A 152 38.31 -14.55 -16.96
N ARG A 153 39.42 -15.16 -17.36
CA ARG A 153 40.72 -14.50 -17.57
C ARG A 153 40.62 -13.42 -18.66
N ILE A 154 39.83 -13.64 -19.70
CA ILE A 154 39.61 -12.74 -20.84
C ILE A 154 38.13 -12.37 -21.00
N ALA A 155 37.45 -12.10 -19.92
CA ALA A 155 36.00 -12.04 -19.81
C ALA A 155 35.28 -11.12 -20.82
N THR A 156 35.90 -10.05 -21.25
CA THR A 156 35.40 -9.09 -22.24
C THR A 156 36.21 -9.06 -23.53
N GLY A 157 37.24 -9.88 -23.64
CA GLY A 157 38.18 -9.82 -24.78
C GLY A 157 39.04 -8.56 -24.84
N TYR A 158 39.04 -7.74 -23.80
CA TYR A 158 39.83 -6.50 -23.76
C TYR A 158 41.33 -6.82 -23.89
N ALA A 159 42.00 -6.08 -24.74
CA ALA A 159 43.44 -6.26 -25.05
C ALA A 159 43.81 -7.68 -25.58
N CYS A 160 42.89 -8.33 -26.29
CA CYS A 160 43.06 -9.61 -26.97
C CYS A 160 42.85 -9.43 -28.48
N PRO A 161 43.78 -8.84 -29.20
CA PRO A 161 43.62 -8.66 -30.67
C PRO A 161 43.76 -10.00 -31.41
N ASP A 162 43.04 -10.17 -32.52
CA ASP A 162 43.08 -11.38 -33.34
C ASP A 162 44.48 -11.67 -33.95
N THR A 163 45.37 -10.67 -33.99
CA THR A 163 46.65 -10.70 -34.67
C THR A 163 47.86 -10.87 -33.74
N ALA A 164 47.62 -10.88 -32.41
CA ALA A 164 48.68 -11.00 -31.40
C ALA A 164 48.15 -11.64 -30.10
N PRO A 165 49.01 -12.22 -29.23
CA PRO A 165 48.60 -12.73 -27.93
C PRO A 165 47.93 -11.65 -27.09
N CYS A 166 47.00 -12.06 -26.25
CA CYS A 166 46.36 -11.16 -25.24
C CYS A 166 47.40 -10.57 -24.30
N ASP A 167 47.21 -9.30 -23.95
CA ASP A 167 48.10 -8.62 -22.99
C ASP A 167 47.78 -9.07 -21.54
N ALA A 168 48.72 -9.78 -20.92
CA ALA A 168 48.59 -10.35 -19.61
C ALA A 168 48.31 -9.33 -18.47
N ARG A 169 48.62 -8.04 -18.69
CA ARG A 169 48.32 -6.97 -17.72
C ARG A 169 46.83 -6.78 -17.44
N TYR A 170 45.99 -7.22 -18.37
CA TYR A 170 44.53 -7.07 -18.30
C TYR A 170 43.81 -8.39 -18.00
N PHE A 171 44.53 -9.44 -17.63
CA PHE A 171 43.92 -10.73 -17.29
C PHE A 171 43.16 -10.67 -15.96
N GLY A 172 42.08 -11.48 -15.87
CA GLY A 172 41.22 -11.63 -14.75
C GLY A 172 39.91 -10.82 -14.85
N PHE A 173 38.85 -11.34 -14.28
CA PHE A 173 37.50 -10.81 -14.44
C PHE A 173 37.40 -9.33 -14.13
N TYR A 174 37.87 -8.90 -12.95
CA TYR A 174 37.87 -7.48 -12.55
C TYR A 174 38.62 -6.58 -13.54
N ASN A 175 39.83 -6.98 -13.93
CA ASN A 175 40.64 -6.20 -14.88
C ASN A 175 39.95 -6.05 -16.22
N GLN A 176 39.35 -7.13 -16.73
CA GLN A 176 38.62 -7.16 -17.99
C GLN A 176 37.38 -6.24 -17.94
N VAL A 177 36.54 -6.36 -16.89
CA VAL A 177 35.33 -5.57 -16.77
C VAL A 177 35.63 -4.08 -16.64
N TYR A 178 36.58 -3.73 -15.75
CA TYR A 178 36.97 -2.33 -15.56
C TYR A 178 37.58 -1.73 -16.84
N SER A 179 38.50 -2.45 -17.48
CA SER A 179 39.20 -1.93 -18.64
C SER A 179 38.29 -1.81 -19.88
N ALA A 180 37.35 -2.72 -20.04
CA ALA A 180 36.35 -2.62 -21.13
C ALA A 180 35.42 -1.42 -20.90
N ALA A 181 34.92 -1.21 -19.68
CA ALA A 181 34.06 -0.06 -19.36
C ALA A 181 34.81 1.26 -19.54
N SER A 182 36.06 1.36 -19.04
CA SER A 182 36.91 2.51 -19.23
C SER A 182 37.21 2.79 -20.74
N GLN A 183 37.38 1.76 -21.53
CA GLN A 183 37.61 1.91 -22.97
C GLN A 183 36.35 2.36 -23.71
N LEU A 184 35.19 1.83 -23.36
CA LEU A 184 33.91 2.30 -23.93
C LEU A 184 33.70 3.79 -23.61
N LYS A 185 33.99 4.22 -22.39
CA LYS A 185 33.96 5.63 -22.03
C LYS A 185 34.95 6.47 -22.85
N ARG A 186 36.19 5.97 -23.02
CA ARG A 186 37.22 6.64 -23.81
C ARG A 186 36.82 6.85 -25.28
N TYR A 187 36.06 5.94 -25.89
CA TYR A 187 35.57 6.09 -27.24
C TYR A 187 34.68 7.31 -27.43
N THR A 188 33.98 7.72 -26.40
CA THR A 188 33.00 8.82 -26.42
C THR A 188 33.56 10.16 -25.92
N GLU A 189 34.83 10.20 -25.45
CA GLU A 189 35.42 11.44 -24.93
C GLU A 189 35.97 12.34 -26.02
N PRO A 190 35.59 13.64 -26.04
CA PRO A 190 36.08 14.64 -26.96
C PRO A 190 37.59 14.75 -26.93
N GLY A 191 38.50 14.51 -27.24
CA GLY A 191 39.97 14.51 -27.11
C GLY A 191 40.60 13.14 -27.29
N SER A 192 39.76 12.10 -27.33
CA SER A 192 40.21 10.76 -27.68
C SER A 192 40.44 10.64 -29.19
N SER A 193 41.48 9.90 -29.61
CA SER A 193 41.73 9.60 -31.02
C SER A 193 40.59 8.85 -31.71
N PHE A 194 39.68 8.26 -30.93
CA PHE A 194 38.56 7.50 -31.45
C PHE A 194 37.32 8.35 -31.76
N TYR A 195 37.15 9.49 -31.06
CA TYR A 195 35.93 10.32 -31.07
C TYR A 195 35.51 10.74 -32.50
N ASN A 196 36.45 11.09 -33.35
CA ASN A 196 36.20 11.54 -34.72
C ASN A 196 36.24 10.43 -35.77
N SER A 197 36.48 9.17 -35.42
CA SER A 197 36.63 8.08 -36.40
C SER A 197 35.32 7.69 -37.08
N LYS A 198 34.18 7.82 -36.35
CA LYS A 198 32.82 7.59 -36.83
C LYS A 198 31.88 8.63 -36.22
N PRO A 199 31.91 9.89 -36.67
CA PRO A 199 31.27 10.99 -35.96
C PRO A 199 29.76 10.87 -35.95
N VAL A 200 29.17 11.25 -34.79
CA VAL A 200 27.74 11.31 -34.63
C VAL A 200 27.12 12.34 -35.56
N GLY A 201 25.95 12.02 -36.11
CA GLY A 201 25.23 12.87 -37.05
C GLY A 201 25.69 12.78 -38.51
N VAL A 202 26.83 12.12 -38.75
CA VAL A 202 27.43 11.96 -40.08
C VAL A 202 27.23 10.54 -40.61
N ARG A 203 27.02 10.41 -41.92
CA ARG A 203 26.99 9.08 -42.58
C ARG A 203 28.40 8.55 -42.74
N SER A 204 28.63 7.36 -42.16
CA SER A 204 29.91 6.65 -42.24
C SER A 204 29.72 5.30 -42.94
N PRO A 205 30.66 4.88 -43.79
CA PRO A 205 30.64 3.54 -44.35
C PRO A 205 31.07 2.53 -43.28
N ILE A 206 30.17 1.64 -42.91
CA ILE A 206 30.41 0.57 -41.93
C ILE A 206 30.52 -0.74 -42.70
N LEU A 207 31.62 -1.46 -42.53
CA LEU A 207 31.86 -2.78 -43.16
C LEU A 207 30.85 -3.82 -42.67
N TYR A 208 30.47 -4.75 -43.54
CA TYR A 208 29.68 -5.92 -43.12
C TYR A 208 30.55 -7.02 -42.51
N HIS A 209 31.84 -7.09 -42.86
CA HIS A 209 32.74 -8.16 -42.45
C HIS A 209 34.20 -7.67 -42.47
N PRO A 210 35.15 -8.31 -41.76
CA PRO A 210 36.58 -8.03 -41.86
C PRO A 210 37.11 -8.06 -43.30
N ASN A 211 36.57 -8.96 -44.13
CA ASN A 211 36.84 -8.96 -45.57
C ASN A 211 36.11 -7.79 -46.24
N ALA A 212 36.85 -6.74 -46.62
CA ALA A 212 36.33 -5.56 -47.29
C ALA A 212 35.56 -5.85 -48.59
N GLY A 213 35.84 -7.01 -49.26
CA GLY A 213 35.11 -7.47 -50.43
C GLY A 213 33.61 -7.75 -50.17
N CYS A 214 33.21 -7.88 -48.93
CA CYS A 214 31.80 -8.03 -48.51
C CYS A 214 31.01 -6.72 -48.57
N GLY A 215 31.67 -5.59 -48.77
CA GLY A 215 31.03 -4.27 -48.89
C GLY A 215 30.72 -3.59 -47.57
N THR A 216 29.99 -2.46 -47.70
CA THR A 216 29.65 -1.58 -46.58
C THR A 216 28.19 -1.18 -46.63
N LYS A 217 27.66 -0.75 -45.44
CA LYS A 217 26.41 0.00 -45.32
C LYS A 217 26.71 1.44 -44.93
N SER A 218 26.10 2.40 -45.64
CA SER A 218 26.16 3.81 -45.24
C SER A 218 25.22 4.04 -44.06
N VAL A 219 25.79 4.21 -42.86
CA VAL A 219 25.06 4.35 -41.59
C VAL A 219 25.22 5.79 -41.06
N ARG A 220 24.11 6.45 -40.73
CA ARG A 220 24.14 7.71 -39.94
C ARG A 220 24.08 7.32 -38.48
N ILE A 221 25.19 7.47 -37.77
CA ILE A 221 25.26 7.18 -36.34
C ILE A 221 24.56 8.32 -35.58
N MET A 222 23.55 7.97 -34.78
CA MET A 222 22.66 8.95 -34.18
C MET A 222 23.11 9.42 -32.79
N ASN A 223 23.94 8.64 -32.09
CA ASN A 223 24.33 8.94 -30.70
C ASN A 223 25.73 8.36 -30.37
N LEU A 224 26.28 8.79 -29.21
CA LEU A 224 27.59 8.38 -28.71
C LEU A 224 27.64 6.91 -28.29
N ALA A 225 26.57 6.35 -27.83
CA ALA A 225 26.49 4.94 -27.44
C ALA A 225 26.68 4.03 -28.65
N THR A 226 25.95 4.28 -29.75
CA THR A 226 26.08 3.56 -31.00
C THR A 226 27.48 3.79 -31.66
N HIS A 227 28.01 5.02 -31.52
CA HIS A 227 29.38 5.31 -31.90
C HIS A 227 30.40 4.40 -31.16
N ALA A 228 30.30 4.30 -29.83
CA ALA A 228 31.18 3.45 -29.02
C ALA A 228 31.10 1.98 -29.44
N LEU A 229 29.89 1.48 -29.70
CA LEU A 229 29.69 0.12 -30.17
C LEU A 229 30.37 -0.14 -31.53
N TYR A 230 30.35 0.81 -32.48
CA TYR A 230 31.06 0.67 -33.76
C TYR A 230 32.58 0.87 -33.65
N ILE A 231 33.09 1.48 -32.62
CA ILE A 231 34.53 1.48 -32.34
C ILE A 231 34.95 0.13 -31.75
N TYR A 232 34.13 -0.41 -30.84
CA TYR A 232 34.38 -1.69 -30.19
C TYR A 232 34.23 -2.88 -31.16
N THR A 233 33.14 -2.89 -31.97
CA THR A 233 32.84 -3.89 -32.99
C THR A 233 32.57 -3.16 -34.32
N PRO A 234 33.55 -3.05 -35.22
CA PRO A 234 33.50 -2.14 -36.38
C PRO A 234 32.66 -2.64 -37.55
N TYR A 235 31.75 -3.56 -37.33
CA TYR A 235 30.93 -4.19 -38.36
C TYR A 235 29.44 -4.01 -38.08
N THR A 236 28.62 -3.91 -39.16
CA THR A 236 27.17 -3.95 -39.11
C THR A 236 26.65 -5.25 -39.69
N PRO A 237 25.59 -5.85 -39.13
CA PRO A 237 25.02 -7.06 -39.72
C PRO A 237 24.53 -6.79 -41.16
N ASN A 238 24.76 -7.75 -42.03
CA ASN A 238 24.18 -7.74 -43.36
C ASN A 238 22.74 -8.29 -43.34
N ARG A 239 22.06 -8.31 -44.48
CA ARG A 239 20.70 -8.81 -44.60
C ARG A 239 20.55 -10.29 -44.26
N ALA A 240 21.59 -11.11 -44.53
CA ALA A 240 21.57 -12.53 -44.22
C ALA A 240 21.65 -12.79 -42.72
N ALA A 241 22.49 -12.06 -41.97
CA ALA A 241 22.55 -12.10 -40.52
C ALA A 241 21.23 -11.68 -39.88
N LEU A 242 20.63 -10.56 -40.32
CA LEU A 242 19.38 -10.06 -39.76
C LEU A 242 18.18 -10.98 -40.05
N ARG A 243 18.16 -11.73 -41.14
CA ARG A 243 17.09 -12.71 -41.44
C ARG A 243 17.14 -13.93 -40.54
N ASN A 244 18.24 -14.18 -39.87
CA ASN A 244 18.44 -15.36 -39.02
C ASN A 244 19.13 -14.92 -37.71
N LEU A 245 18.41 -14.14 -36.91
CA LEU A 245 18.93 -13.59 -35.63
C LEU A 245 19.42 -14.69 -34.68
N ALA A 246 18.74 -15.83 -34.64
CA ALA A 246 19.10 -16.95 -33.76
C ALA A 246 20.16 -17.91 -34.38
N GLY A 247 20.65 -17.65 -35.60
CA GLY A 247 21.51 -18.56 -36.29
C GLY A 247 22.65 -17.89 -37.05
N THR A 248 23.06 -18.49 -38.17
CA THR A 248 24.13 -17.98 -39.01
C THR A 248 23.59 -17.44 -40.33
N GLY A 249 24.15 -16.34 -40.82
CA GLY A 249 23.91 -15.80 -42.15
C GLY A 249 24.81 -16.41 -43.20
N ASP A 250 25.39 -15.59 -44.07
CA ASP A 250 26.33 -15.99 -45.11
C ASP A 250 27.81 -15.71 -44.71
N SER A 251 28.74 -15.98 -45.63
CA SER A 251 30.17 -15.78 -45.41
C SER A 251 30.59 -14.31 -45.24
N CYS A 252 29.69 -13.36 -45.50
CA CYS A 252 29.88 -11.92 -45.32
C CYS A 252 29.14 -11.37 -44.10
N SER A 253 28.59 -12.25 -43.27
CA SER A 253 27.82 -11.85 -42.07
C SER A 253 28.71 -11.59 -40.86
N SER A 254 28.43 -10.53 -40.12
CA SER A 254 28.97 -10.24 -38.78
C SER A 254 27.85 -10.04 -37.80
N TYR A 255 28.04 -10.49 -36.58
CA TYR A 255 26.98 -10.61 -35.60
C TYR A 255 27.16 -9.71 -34.36
N GLY A 256 28.35 -9.14 -34.15
CA GLY A 256 28.72 -8.51 -32.90
C GLY A 256 27.73 -7.42 -32.42
N ASN A 257 27.29 -6.54 -33.31
CA ASN A 257 26.35 -5.47 -32.95
C ASN A 257 24.89 -5.93 -32.98
N SER A 258 24.50 -6.89 -33.85
CA SER A 258 23.16 -7.49 -33.74
C SER A 258 23.00 -8.33 -32.48
N ASN A 259 24.02 -9.15 -32.12
CA ASN A 259 23.96 -9.92 -30.86
C ASN A 259 23.92 -9.00 -29.61
N PHE A 260 24.64 -7.86 -29.65
CA PHE A 260 24.56 -6.88 -28.58
C PHE A 260 23.12 -6.34 -28.43
N TRP A 261 22.54 -5.87 -29.55
CA TRP A 261 21.17 -5.36 -29.59
C TRP A 261 20.18 -6.46 -29.18
N GLU A 262 20.29 -7.66 -29.69
CA GLU A 262 19.43 -8.79 -29.39
C GLU A 262 19.47 -9.16 -27.90
N TYR A 263 20.67 -9.38 -27.31
CA TYR A 263 20.77 -9.66 -25.87
C TYR A 263 20.26 -8.49 -25.00
N TYR A 264 20.54 -7.25 -25.41
CA TYR A 264 20.06 -6.08 -24.66
C TYR A 264 18.54 -6.02 -24.68
N SER A 265 17.91 -6.17 -25.83
CA SER A 265 16.46 -6.16 -26.00
C SER A 265 15.80 -7.33 -25.26
N TYR A 266 16.27 -8.56 -25.45
CA TYR A 266 15.72 -9.72 -24.74
C TYR A 266 15.86 -9.67 -23.22
N TRP A 267 16.88 -9.00 -22.71
CA TRP A 267 17.10 -9.00 -21.27
C TRP A 267 16.56 -7.76 -20.57
N PHE A 268 16.53 -6.64 -21.26
CA PHE A 268 16.36 -5.34 -20.64
C PHE A 268 15.30 -4.45 -21.30
N ASP A 269 14.75 -4.84 -22.44
CA ASP A 269 13.58 -4.22 -23.01
C ASP A 269 12.33 -4.85 -22.38
N ALA A 270 11.73 -4.11 -21.47
CA ALA A 270 10.61 -4.60 -20.68
C ALA A 270 9.35 -4.86 -21.53
N HIS A 271 9.13 -4.06 -22.59
CA HIS A 271 7.95 -4.22 -23.44
C HIS A 271 8.07 -5.48 -24.33
N ALA A 272 9.21 -5.69 -24.96
CA ALA A 272 9.45 -6.89 -25.77
C ALA A 272 9.37 -8.17 -24.92
N ASN A 273 9.91 -8.15 -23.69
CA ASN A 273 9.86 -9.29 -22.78
C ASN A 273 8.45 -9.59 -22.27
N LEU A 274 7.64 -8.56 -21.96
CA LEU A 274 6.26 -8.76 -21.55
C LEU A 274 5.47 -9.52 -22.61
N SER A 275 5.53 -9.06 -23.86
CA SER A 275 4.81 -9.67 -24.98
C SER A 275 5.30 -11.10 -25.26
N PHE A 276 6.61 -11.33 -25.17
CA PHE A 276 7.21 -12.66 -25.39
C PHE A 276 6.80 -13.66 -24.29
N GLU A 277 6.93 -13.26 -23.01
CA GLU A 277 6.59 -14.16 -21.90
C GLU A 277 5.07 -14.43 -21.82
N ILE A 278 4.20 -13.48 -22.24
CA ILE A 278 2.76 -13.72 -22.36
C ILE A 278 2.47 -14.74 -23.47
N ALA A 279 3.13 -14.63 -24.61
CA ALA A 279 2.95 -15.56 -25.72
C ALA A 279 3.47 -16.97 -25.43
N ASP A 280 4.41 -17.12 -24.49
CA ASP A 280 4.93 -18.42 -24.02
C ASP A 280 4.08 -19.07 -22.93
N LEU A 281 3.02 -18.36 -22.43
CA LEU A 281 2.05 -18.96 -21.53
C LEU A 281 1.17 -19.98 -22.26
N ASP A 282 0.79 -21.03 -21.54
CA ASP A 282 -0.19 -21.99 -22.03
C ASP A 282 -1.51 -21.29 -22.38
N ASP A 283 -2.11 -21.60 -23.52
CA ASP A 283 -3.37 -21.03 -23.96
C ASP A 283 -4.49 -21.18 -22.92
N SER A 284 -4.46 -22.25 -22.11
CA SER A 284 -5.42 -22.44 -21.02
C SER A 284 -5.36 -21.35 -19.94
N ILE A 285 -4.22 -20.67 -19.80
CA ILE A 285 -4.04 -19.56 -18.85
C ILE A 285 -4.58 -18.25 -19.44
N THR A 286 -4.32 -18.01 -20.74
CA THR A 286 -4.62 -16.73 -21.40
C THR A 286 -6.03 -16.67 -22.01
N ASN A 287 -6.66 -17.81 -22.29
CA ASN A 287 -7.99 -17.87 -22.89
C ASN A 287 -9.07 -17.09 -22.09
N ASP A 288 -8.97 -17.04 -20.77
CA ASP A 288 -9.91 -16.35 -19.90
C ASP A 288 -9.56 -14.86 -19.67
N TRP A 289 -8.48 -14.35 -20.27
CA TRP A 289 -8.06 -12.98 -20.07
C TRP A 289 -8.93 -11.95 -20.81
N GLY A 290 -9.61 -12.41 -21.89
CA GLY A 290 -10.39 -11.55 -22.77
C GLY A 290 -9.52 -10.76 -23.76
N ALA A 291 -10.06 -9.66 -24.28
CA ALA A 291 -9.37 -8.83 -25.24
C ALA A 291 -8.28 -7.99 -24.57
N LEU A 292 -7.17 -7.75 -25.30
CA LEU A 292 -6.15 -6.78 -24.88
C LEU A 292 -6.75 -5.36 -24.95
N VAL A 293 -6.70 -4.65 -23.83
CA VAL A 293 -7.23 -3.28 -23.67
C VAL A 293 -6.12 -2.26 -23.88
N ASP A 294 -4.96 -2.45 -23.26
CA ASP A 294 -3.78 -1.58 -23.38
C ASP A 294 -2.49 -2.37 -23.08
N ASP A 295 -1.48 -2.19 -23.92
CA ASP A 295 -0.15 -2.77 -23.77
C ASP A 295 0.98 -1.73 -23.83
N SER A 296 0.63 -0.45 -23.95
CA SER A 296 1.57 0.64 -24.23
C SER A 296 2.27 1.20 -22.99
N SER A 297 1.90 0.76 -21.82
CA SER A 297 2.30 1.40 -20.58
C SER A 297 3.53 0.77 -19.95
N CYS A 298 4.67 1.47 -20.09
CA CYS A 298 5.90 1.16 -19.35
C CYS A 298 6.22 2.33 -18.39
N THR A 299 6.55 2.01 -17.14
CA THR A 299 6.95 3.04 -16.16
C THR A 299 8.41 3.43 -16.37
N GLY A 300 8.69 4.71 -16.62
CA GLY A 300 9.93 5.29 -17.10
C GLY A 300 11.26 4.74 -16.56
N THR A 301 11.59 4.91 -15.28
CA THR A 301 12.92 4.53 -14.74
C THR A 301 13.01 3.08 -14.27
N ALA A 302 11.89 2.40 -14.02
CA ALA A 302 11.89 1.07 -13.42
C ALA A 302 11.85 -0.10 -14.43
N ASN A 303 11.80 0.18 -15.75
CA ASN A 303 11.69 -0.84 -16.79
C ASN A 303 10.63 -1.91 -16.50
N ILE A 304 9.44 -1.46 -16.08
CA ILE A 304 8.30 -2.32 -15.83
C ILE A 304 7.27 -2.00 -16.87
N CYS A 305 6.87 -2.98 -17.63
CA CYS A 305 5.76 -2.86 -18.57
C CYS A 305 4.59 -3.69 -18.11
N PHE A 306 3.39 -3.28 -18.50
CA PHE A 306 2.18 -4.04 -18.24
C PHE A 306 1.27 -4.07 -19.47
N ALA A 307 0.52 -5.16 -19.56
CA ALA A 307 -0.53 -5.36 -20.54
C ALA A 307 -1.86 -5.54 -19.77
N ASP A 308 -2.84 -4.74 -20.13
CA ASP A 308 -4.18 -4.75 -19.55
C ASP A 308 -5.14 -5.49 -20.48
N TYR A 309 -5.82 -6.51 -19.96
CA TYR A 309 -6.83 -7.31 -20.63
C TYR A 309 -8.18 -7.13 -19.96
N ASP A 310 -9.28 -7.54 -20.57
CA ASP A 310 -10.63 -7.44 -19.98
C ASP A 310 -10.67 -8.02 -18.57
N SER A 311 -10.17 -9.25 -18.37
CA SER A 311 -10.25 -10.02 -17.12
C SER A 311 -8.90 -10.28 -16.46
N ALA A 312 -7.81 -9.73 -16.99
CA ALA A 312 -6.46 -9.91 -16.45
C ALA A 312 -5.64 -8.64 -16.56
N ILE A 313 -4.56 -8.59 -15.83
CA ILE A 313 -3.47 -7.64 -16.00
C ILE A 313 -2.15 -8.36 -15.79
N ALA A 314 -1.26 -8.23 -16.73
CA ALA A 314 0.09 -8.81 -16.69
C ALA A 314 1.12 -7.69 -16.52
N SER A 315 2.18 -7.95 -15.79
CA SER A 315 3.32 -7.07 -15.67
C SER A 315 4.62 -7.85 -15.78
N TRP A 316 5.60 -7.23 -16.40
CA TRP A 316 6.93 -7.79 -16.50
C TRP A 316 7.94 -6.83 -15.90
N ASN A 317 8.85 -7.37 -15.10
CA ASN A 317 10.04 -6.65 -14.67
C ASN A 317 11.27 -7.53 -14.80
N PHE A 318 12.39 -6.88 -15.00
CA PHE A 318 13.68 -7.50 -15.24
C PHE A 318 14.10 -8.57 -14.20
N ILE A 319 13.70 -8.41 -12.93
CA ILE A 319 14.08 -9.32 -11.83
C ILE A 319 13.03 -10.42 -11.63
N GLY A 320 11.76 -10.04 -11.55
CA GLY A 320 10.63 -10.92 -11.27
C GLY A 320 10.22 -11.75 -12.49
N GLY A 321 10.43 -11.23 -13.71
CA GLY A 321 9.85 -11.77 -14.94
C GLY A 321 8.38 -11.40 -15.07
N LEU A 322 7.61 -12.26 -15.72
CA LEU A 322 6.17 -12.11 -15.88
C LEU A 322 5.43 -12.50 -14.61
N GLU A 323 4.59 -11.58 -14.15
CA GLU A 323 3.60 -11.82 -13.11
C GLU A 323 2.24 -11.28 -13.57
N TYR A 324 1.15 -11.96 -13.24
CA TYR A 324 -0.18 -11.55 -13.68
C TYR A 324 -1.23 -11.76 -12.59
N ALA A 325 -2.29 -10.98 -12.66
CA ALA A 325 -3.50 -11.13 -11.88
C ALA A 325 -4.69 -11.41 -12.80
N THR A 326 -5.65 -12.20 -12.36
CA THR A 326 -6.82 -12.58 -13.16
C THR A 326 -8.14 -12.42 -12.38
N GLY A 327 -9.25 -12.33 -13.10
CA GLY A 327 -10.59 -12.32 -12.54
C GLY A 327 -10.82 -11.20 -11.52
N ALA A 328 -11.49 -11.53 -10.40
CA ALA A 328 -11.85 -10.55 -9.38
C ALA A 328 -10.64 -9.83 -8.74
N ILE A 329 -9.49 -10.51 -8.60
CA ILE A 329 -8.26 -9.90 -8.09
C ILE A 329 -7.73 -8.87 -9.09
N ALA A 330 -7.70 -9.18 -10.40
CA ALA A 330 -7.31 -8.23 -11.44
C ALA A 330 -8.23 -7.01 -11.46
N SER A 331 -9.54 -7.22 -11.41
CA SER A 331 -10.53 -6.14 -11.39
C SER A 331 -10.34 -5.22 -10.18
N LYS A 332 -10.09 -5.78 -9.00
CA LYS A 332 -9.79 -5.03 -7.78
C LYS A 332 -8.48 -4.24 -7.89
N TYR A 333 -7.44 -4.88 -8.43
CA TYR A 333 -6.14 -4.24 -8.62
C TYR A 333 -6.22 -3.05 -9.58
N LYS A 334 -6.90 -3.22 -10.74
CA LYS A 334 -7.14 -2.14 -11.70
C LYS A 334 -7.91 -0.98 -11.08
N SER A 335 -9.01 -1.27 -10.36
CA SER A 335 -9.83 -0.24 -9.68
C SER A 335 -9.06 0.52 -8.59
N ALA A 336 -8.01 -0.09 -8.03
CA ALA A 336 -7.12 0.52 -7.05
C ALA A 336 -5.97 1.35 -7.67
N GLY A 337 -5.98 1.55 -9.00
CA GLY A 337 -4.97 2.32 -9.74
C GLY A 337 -3.85 1.48 -10.34
N GLY A 338 -3.96 0.14 -10.32
CA GLY A 338 -2.97 -0.76 -10.90
C GLY A 338 -1.57 -0.54 -10.35
N ILE A 339 -0.58 -0.57 -11.23
CA ILE A 339 0.84 -0.41 -10.88
C ILE A 339 1.17 0.98 -10.27
N SER A 340 0.44 2.01 -10.68
CA SER A 340 0.59 3.36 -10.16
C SER A 340 -0.20 3.60 -8.86
N GLY A 341 -1.04 2.63 -8.47
CA GLY A 341 -1.83 2.67 -7.25
C GLY A 341 -1.03 2.30 -6.00
N ARG A 342 -1.70 2.36 -4.86
CA ARG A 342 -1.10 2.11 -3.54
C ARG A 342 -0.48 0.71 -3.35
N LEU A 343 -0.93 -0.29 -4.11
CA LEU A 343 -0.39 -1.66 -4.04
C LEU A 343 0.96 -1.82 -4.74
N GLY A 344 1.27 -0.98 -5.73
CA GLY A 344 2.48 -1.13 -6.56
C GLY A 344 2.40 -2.36 -7.48
N GLN A 345 3.54 -3.01 -7.73
CA GLN A 345 3.65 -4.11 -8.69
C GLN A 345 3.05 -5.43 -8.18
N ILE A 346 2.63 -6.29 -9.09
CA ILE A 346 2.36 -7.69 -8.81
C ILE A 346 3.69 -8.36 -8.42
N SER A 347 3.72 -9.04 -7.27
CA SER A 347 4.97 -9.61 -6.74
C SER A 347 5.00 -11.14 -6.78
N LYS A 348 3.84 -11.78 -6.83
CA LYS A 348 3.70 -13.24 -6.91
C LYS A 348 2.37 -13.62 -7.54
N ALA A 349 2.30 -14.81 -8.10
CA ALA A 349 1.04 -15.44 -8.51
C ALA A 349 0.04 -15.52 -7.35
N ALA A 350 -1.26 -15.55 -7.69
CA ALA A 350 -2.31 -15.78 -6.71
C ALA A 350 -2.17 -17.18 -6.07
N GLU A 351 -2.43 -17.26 -4.79
CA GLU A 351 -2.40 -18.52 -4.03
C GLU A 351 -3.74 -18.77 -3.32
N SER A 352 -4.11 -20.03 -3.19
CA SER A 352 -5.26 -20.44 -2.39
C SER A 352 -4.99 -20.21 -0.91
N VAL A 353 -6.01 -19.77 -0.18
CA VAL A 353 -5.95 -19.53 1.27
C VAL A 353 -7.04 -20.34 1.94
N ASP A 354 -6.64 -21.15 2.91
CA ASP A 354 -7.58 -21.85 3.79
C ASP A 354 -8.06 -20.88 4.89
N GLY A 355 -9.35 -20.67 4.96
CA GLY A 355 -10.00 -19.89 6.03
C GLY A 355 -10.51 -20.73 7.18
N GLY A 356 -10.18 -22.02 7.25
CA GLY A 356 -10.68 -22.93 8.27
C GLY A 356 -12.21 -22.99 8.25
N SER A 357 -12.85 -22.71 9.40
CA SER A 357 -14.32 -22.63 9.50
C SER A 357 -14.94 -21.49 8.67
N ASN A 358 -14.14 -20.51 8.28
CA ASN A 358 -14.59 -19.35 7.49
C ASN A 358 -14.53 -19.58 5.97
N GLY A 359 -14.24 -20.83 5.54
CA GLY A 359 -14.19 -21.24 4.13
C GLY A 359 -12.91 -20.83 3.41
N GLY A 360 -12.62 -21.49 2.28
CA GLY A 360 -11.45 -21.25 1.46
C GLY A 360 -11.61 -20.05 0.51
N GLY A 361 -10.53 -19.37 0.21
CA GLY A 361 -10.47 -18.25 -0.71
C GLY A 361 -9.13 -18.17 -1.43
N ALA A 362 -8.72 -16.96 -1.81
CA ALA A 362 -7.44 -16.73 -2.46
C ALA A 362 -6.82 -15.40 -2.00
N ARG A 363 -5.52 -15.26 -2.17
CA ARG A 363 -4.83 -13.98 -2.05
C ARG A 363 -3.73 -13.84 -3.09
N GLN A 364 -3.36 -12.61 -3.37
CA GLN A 364 -2.21 -12.31 -4.21
C GLN A 364 -1.36 -11.22 -3.57
N LYS A 365 -0.03 -11.40 -3.60
CA LYS A 365 0.94 -10.43 -3.08
C LYS A 365 1.27 -9.38 -4.14
N PHE A 366 1.29 -8.13 -3.69
CA PHE A 366 1.78 -6.95 -4.41
C PHE A 366 2.92 -6.30 -3.60
N THR A 367 3.58 -5.31 -4.15
CA THR A 367 4.74 -4.66 -3.48
C THR A 367 4.38 -4.18 -2.07
N ASN A 368 3.23 -3.52 -1.89
CA ASN A 368 2.87 -2.84 -0.63
C ASN A 368 1.68 -3.50 0.10
N GLY A 369 1.31 -4.74 -0.25
CA GLY A 369 0.19 -5.41 0.39
C GLY A 369 -0.33 -6.61 -0.37
N TYR A 370 -1.54 -7.00 -0.06
CA TYR A 370 -2.24 -8.13 -0.65
C TYR A 370 -3.63 -7.73 -1.12
N ILE A 371 -4.15 -8.42 -2.13
CA ILE A 371 -5.59 -8.52 -2.37
C ILE A 371 -6.03 -9.90 -1.92
N TYR A 372 -7.02 -9.93 -1.04
CA TYR A 372 -7.72 -11.13 -0.61
C TYR A 372 -9.03 -11.27 -1.38
N ARG A 373 -9.35 -12.49 -1.80
CA ARG A 373 -10.67 -12.88 -2.32
C ARG A 373 -11.28 -13.88 -1.35
N ASP A 374 -12.38 -13.51 -0.75
CA ASP A 374 -13.10 -14.35 0.21
C ASP A 374 -13.88 -15.50 -0.49
N PRO A 375 -14.48 -16.44 0.26
CA PRO A 375 -15.27 -17.53 -0.32
C PRO A 375 -16.48 -17.09 -1.14
N THR A 376 -16.99 -15.87 -0.92
CA THR A 376 -18.12 -15.31 -1.70
C THR A 376 -17.69 -14.71 -3.02
N GLY A 377 -16.37 -14.54 -3.23
CA GLY A 377 -15.78 -13.89 -4.40
C GLY A 377 -15.49 -12.39 -4.21
N SER A 378 -15.85 -11.82 -3.06
CA SER A 378 -15.54 -10.41 -2.73
C SER A 378 -14.05 -10.21 -2.55
N THR A 379 -13.56 -9.03 -2.97
CA THR A 379 -12.11 -8.74 -2.94
C THR A 379 -11.79 -7.50 -2.13
N PHE A 380 -10.77 -7.60 -1.27
CA PHE A 380 -10.35 -6.53 -0.36
C PHE A 380 -8.84 -6.37 -0.32
N ILE A 381 -8.38 -5.13 -0.20
CA ILE A 381 -6.96 -4.79 -0.08
C ILE A 381 -6.56 -4.81 1.39
N VAL A 382 -5.49 -5.56 1.70
CA VAL A 382 -4.82 -5.57 3.00
C VAL A 382 -3.41 -5.04 2.79
N LEU A 383 -3.10 -3.85 3.31
CA LEU A 383 -1.77 -3.24 3.19
C LEU A 383 -0.77 -3.91 4.15
N ASP A 384 0.53 -3.83 3.85
CA ASP A 384 1.57 -4.55 4.60
C ASP A 384 1.58 -4.23 6.10
N ASP A 385 1.29 -2.97 6.48
CA ASP A 385 1.21 -2.57 7.89
C ASP A 385 0.13 -3.36 8.64
N VAL A 386 -1.08 -3.47 8.04
CA VAL A 386 -2.20 -4.24 8.61
C VAL A 386 -1.95 -5.74 8.47
N PHE A 387 -1.34 -6.17 7.35
CA PHE A 387 -1.09 -7.58 7.06
C PHE A 387 -0.21 -8.26 8.12
N ALA A 388 0.83 -7.58 8.61
CA ALA A 388 1.71 -8.15 9.62
C ALA A 388 0.92 -8.53 10.89
N TYR A 389 0.04 -7.65 11.36
CA TYR A 389 -0.85 -7.91 12.50
C TYR A 389 -1.89 -8.99 12.18
N TYR A 390 -2.57 -8.88 11.04
CA TYR A 390 -3.59 -9.82 10.58
C TYR A 390 -3.05 -11.24 10.45
N SER A 391 -1.88 -11.39 9.85
CA SER A 391 -1.19 -12.68 9.70
C SER A 391 -0.81 -13.30 11.06
N ALA A 392 -0.30 -12.48 11.99
CA ALA A 392 0.02 -12.92 13.34
C ALA A 392 -1.23 -13.34 14.14
N ALA A 393 -2.40 -12.76 13.84
CA ALA A 393 -3.68 -13.14 14.42
C ALA A 393 -4.32 -14.39 13.76
N GLY A 394 -3.59 -15.08 12.86
CA GLY A 394 -4.04 -16.31 12.19
C GLY A 394 -4.70 -16.09 10.83
N GLY A 395 -4.70 -14.87 10.32
CA GLY A 395 -5.29 -14.54 9.02
C GLY A 395 -6.76 -14.90 8.91
N PRO A 396 -7.23 -15.38 7.74
CA PRO A 396 -8.64 -15.75 7.54
C PRO A 396 -9.13 -16.88 8.46
N SER A 397 -8.24 -17.77 8.91
CA SER A 397 -8.57 -18.86 9.85
C SER A 397 -8.60 -18.40 11.31
N GLY A 398 -8.10 -17.21 11.61
CA GLY A 398 -8.08 -16.64 12.97
C GLY A 398 -9.42 -16.00 13.35
N SER A 399 -9.43 -15.38 14.54
CA SER A 399 -10.63 -14.74 15.11
C SER A 399 -11.13 -13.54 14.28
N LEU A 400 -10.26 -12.91 13.49
CA LEU A 400 -10.64 -11.80 12.61
C LEU A 400 -11.39 -12.26 11.36
N GLY A 401 -11.19 -13.51 10.90
CA GLY A 401 -11.81 -14.00 9.68
C GLY A 401 -11.36 -13.24 8.43
N TRP A 402 -12.18 -13.21 7.40
CA TRP A 402 -11.91 -12.52 6.14
C TRP A 402 -12.04 -10.99 6.28
N PRO A 403 -11.24 -10.20 5.53
CA PRO A 403 -11.48 -8.75 5.44
C PRO A 403 -12.85 -8.49 4.81
N THR A 404 -13.54 -7.48 5.29
CA THR A 404 -14.87 -7.03 4.82
C THR A 404 -14.86 -5.63 4.23
N GLY A 405 -13.72 -4.93 4.35
CA GLY A 405 -13.44 -3.63 3.76
C GLY A 405 -11.97 -3.49 3.36
N ASP A 406 -11.66 -2.52 2.52
CA ASP A 406 -10.28 -2.20 2.16
C ASP A 406 -9.56 -1.51 3.32
N ALA A 407 -8.27 -1.80 3.50
CA ALA A 407 -7.43 -1.05 4.42
C ALA A 407 -7.42 0.46 4.05
N SER A 408 -7.60 1.32 5.04
CA SER A 408 -7.47 2.77 4.93
C SER A 408 -6.27 3.21 5.75
N CYS A 409 -5.33 3.93 5.14
CA CYS A 409 -4.15 4.45 5.82
C CYS A 409 -3.98 5.94 5.50
N THR A 410 -3.74 6.74 6.54
CA THR A 410 -3.48 8.18 6.42
C THR A 410 -2.43 8.56 7.45
N GLU A 411 -1.36 9.22 7.02
CA GLU A 411 -0.26 9.69 7.89
C GLU A 411 0.35 8.59 8.77
N GLY A 412 0.48 7.36 8.22
CA GLY A 412 1.03 6.20 8.94
C GLY A 412 0.05 5.54 9.94
N LYS A 413 -1.19 6.01 10.01
CA LYS A 413 -2.27 5.39 10.79
C LYS A 413 -3.15 4.59 9.86
N CYS A 414 -3.41 3.34 10.18
CA CYS A 414 -4.20 2.44 9.35
C CYS A 414 -5.40 1.88 10.11
N ALA A 415 -6.46 1.57 9.36
CA ALA A 415 -7.60 0.83 9.89
C ALA A 415 -8.20 -0.04 8.79
N GLN A 416 -8.83 -1.16 9.20
CA GLN A 416 -9.49 -2.09 8.30
C GLN A 416 -10.57 -2.90 8.99
N ASP A 417 -11.67 -3.14 8.26
CA ASP A 417 -12.76 -4.01 8.69
C ASP A 417 -12.49 -5.48 8.36
N PHE A 418 -12.78 -6.33 9.32
CA PHE A 418 -12.78 -7.78 9.20
C PHE A 418 -14.09 -8.35 9.75
N ALA A 419 -14.41 -9.58 9.40
CA ALA A 419 -15.63 -10.25 9.88
C ALA A 419 -15.70 -10.33 11.42
N GLY A 420 -14.55 -10.44 12.08
CA GLY A 420 -14.42 -10.56 13.54
C GLY A 420 -14.09 -9.25 14.27
N GLY A 421 -14.02 -8.11 13.59
CA GLY A 421 -13.78 -6.83 14.23
C GLY A 421 -13.10 -5.79 13.35
N TYR A 422 -12.90 -4.61 13.93
CA TYR A 422 -12.26 -3.47 13.29
C TYR A 422 -10.83 -3.32 13.81
N VAL A 423 -9.85 -3.53 12.95
CA VAL A 423 -8.42 -3.36 13.26
C VAL A 423 -8.05 -1.91 13.06
N ILE A 424 -7.41 -1.28 14.03
CA ILE A 424 -7.01 0.12 13.98
C ILE A 424 -5.63 0.33 14.61
N SER A 425 -4.85 1.27 14.08
CA SER A 425 -3.56 1.68 14.63
C SER A 425 -3.70 2.22 16.06
N ASN A 426 -2.70 1.89 16.89
CA ASN A 426 -2.55 2.43 18.23
C ASN A 426 -1.46 3.52 18.22
N PRO A 427 -1.67 4.73 18.80
CA PRO A 427 -0.69 5.80 18.80
C PRO A 427 0.60 5.48 19.56
N VAL A 428 0.60 4.47 20.46
CA VAL A 428 1.80 3.98 21.15
C VAL A 428 2.53 2.86 20.38
N GLY A 429 2.05 2.51 19.18
CA GLY A 429 2.60 1.51 18.27
C GLY A 429 1.76 0.25 18.15
N GLY A 430 1.80 -0.37 16.95
CA GLY A 430 1.02 -1.57 16.62
C GLY A 430 -0.45 -1.32 16.31
N PHE A 431 -1.26 -2.34 16.52
CA PHE A 431 -2.69 -2.34 16.21
C PHE A 431 -3.53 -2.85 17.35
N LEU A 432 -4.78 -2.43 17.40
CA LEU A 432 -5.80 -2.94 18.30
C LEU A 432 -7.00 -3.45 17.50
N VAL A 433 -7.71 -4.42 18.07
CA VAL A 433 -9.00 -4.88 17.54
C VAL A 433 -10.11 -4.24 18.39
N LEU A 434 -11.02 -3.58 17.72
CA LEU A 434 -12.28 -3.11 18.29
C LEU A 434 -13.39 -4.00 17.74
N ASP A 435 -14.36 -4.30 18.59
CA ASP A 435 -15.53 -5.09 18.22
C ASP A 435 -16.81 -4.51 18.82
N GLY A 436 -17.95 -5.00 18.36
CA GLY A 436 -19.27 -4.60 18.85
C GLY A 436 -19.53 -3.10 18.77
N ALA A 437 -20.34 -2.59 19.71
CA ALA A 437 -20.78 -1.20 19.67
C ALA A 437 -19.68 -0.15 19.82
N ILE A 438 -18.52 -0.50 20.38
CA ILE A 438 -17.37 0.42 20.44
C ILE A 438 -16.79 0.65 19.04
N ALA A 439 -16.63 -0.44 18.26
CA ALA A 439 -16.15 -0.34 16.88
C ALA A 439 -17.12 0.46 16.01
N GLU A 440 -18.41 0.10 16.05
CA GLU A 440 -19.47 0.80 15.31
C GLU A 440 -19.53 2.29 15.69
N TYR A 441 -19.40 2.60 16.98
CA TYR A 441 -19.39 3.97 17.47
C TYR A 441 -18.22 4.77 16.92
N LEU A 442 -16.99 4.22 16.93
CA LEU A 442 -15.82 4.88 16.37
C LEU A 442 -15.97 5.13 14.87
N GLN A 443 -16.42 4.11 14.12
CA GLN A 443 -16.63 4.21 12.68
C GLN A 443 -17.67 5.28 12.32
N ALA A 444 -18.81 5.29 13.02
CA ALA A 444 -19.87 6.28 12.83
C ALA A 444 -19.41 7.73 13.13
N ASN A 445 -18.35 7.89 13.91
CA ASN A 445 -17.80 9.18 14.32
C ASN A 445 -16.43 9.50 13.67
N GLY A 446 -16.16 8.94 12.50
CA GLY A 446 -15.01 9.33 11.66
C GLY A 446 -13.83 8.37 11.66
N GLY A 447 -13.88 7.25 12.39
CA GLY A 447 -12.84 6.22 12.37
C GLY A 447 -11.44 6.78 12.72
N LEU A 448 -10.50 6.69 11.79
CA LEU A 448 -9.15 7.26 11.92
C LEU A 448 -9.10 8.78 12.11
N ALA A 449 -10.12 9.49 11.62
CA ALA A 449 -10.26 10.95 11.74
C ALA A 449 -11.17 11.36 12.90
N SER A 450 -11.44 10.45 13.84
CA SER A 450 -12.26 10.73 15.02
C SER A 450 -11.74 11.93 15.80
N PRO A 451 -12.59 12.88 16.20
CA PRO A 451 -12.18 14.09 16.91
C PRO A 451 -11.59 13.83 18.31
N TRP A 452 -11.79 12.63 18.85
CA TRP A 452 -11.18 12.21 20.13
C TRP A 452 -10.00 11.24 19.95
N GLY A 453 -9.48 11.10 18.71
CA GLY A 453 -8.26 10.36 18.42
C GLY A 453 -8.44 8.83 18.40
N LEU A 454 -7.34 8.13 18.60
CA LEU A 454 -7.24 6.68 18.49
C LEU A 454 -7.34 5.99 19.86
N PRO A 455 -7.69 4.69 19.90
CA PRO A 455 -7.73 3.92 21.14
C PRO A 455 -6.32 3.73 21.73
N LEU A 456 -6.18 3.91 23.03
CA LEU A 456 -4.93 3.79 23.78
C LEU A 456 -4.68 2.37 24.33
N GLY A 457 -5.70 1.52 24.34
CA GLY A 457 -5.63 0.14 24.83
C GLY A 457 -6.85 -0.66 24.43
N ALA A 458 -6.86 -1.95 24.72
CA ALA A 458 -8.01 -2.82 24.47
C ALA A 458 -9.20 -2.45 25.35
N ALA A 459 -10.41 -2.80 24.89
CA ALA A 459 -11.62 -2.65 25.71
C ALA A 459 -11.58 -3.58 26.92
N GLU A 460 -11.97 -3.06 28.09
CA GLU A 460 -12.02 -3.79 29.35
C GLU A 460 -13.46 -3.97 29.82
N SER A 461 -13.79 -5.16 30.32
CA SER A 461 -15.06 -5.40 31.02
C SER A 461 -15.02 -4.79 32.42
N ARG A 462 -16.03 -4.02 32.78
CA ARG A 462 -16.18 -3.41 34.11
C ARG A 462 -17.60 -3.63 34.67
N THR A 463 -17.67 -3.84 35.96
CA THR A 463 -18.95 -3.99 36.70
C THR A 463 -19.07 -2.85 37.72
N PHE A 464 -20.17 -2.11 37.66
CA PHE A 464 -20.43 -0.99 38.56
C PHE A 464 -21.69 -1.28 39.41
N GLY A 465 -21.51 -2.00 40.51
CA GLY A 465 -22.53 -2.31 41.48
C GLY A 465 -23.87 -2.77 40.85
N SER A 466 -24.97 -2.12 41.24
CA SER A 466 -26.32 -2.40 40.70
C SER A 466 -26.52 -2.01 39.24
N PHE A 467 -25.61 -1.24 38.64
CA PHE A 467 -25.70 -0.84 37.24
C PHE A 467 -25.20 -1.94 36.28
N GLY A 468 -24.63 -3.03 36.81
CA GLY A 468 -24.23 -4.22 36.08
C GLY A 468 -22.93 -4.04 35.26
N THR A 469 -22.64 -5.04 34.40
CA THR A 469 -21.41 -5.13 33.63
C THR A 469 -21.58 -4.49 32.25
N GLY A 470 -20.54 -3.82 31.77
CA GLY A 470 -20.38 -3.29 30.41
C GLY A 470 -18.91 -3.27 30.06
N ARG A 471 -18.54 -2.60 28.95
CA ARG A 471 -17.17 -2.46 28.51
C ARG A 471 -16.77 -0.98 28.47
N ILE A 472 -15.49 -0.72 28.68
CA ILE A 472 -14.91 0.62 28.56
C ILE A 472 -13.64 0.54 27.72
N GLN A 473 -13.38 1.57 26.95
CA GLN A 473 -12.15 1.69 26.16
C GLN A 473 -11.65 3.14 26.19
N LEU A 474 -10.36 3.28 26.49
CA LEU A 474 -9.71 4.58 26.56
C LEU A 474 -9.24 5.01 25.17
N PHE A 475 -9.50 6.26 24.82
CA PHE A 475 -9.05 6.96 23.63
C PHE A 475 -8.23 8.20 24.01
N GLU A 476 -7.54 8.82 23.04
CA GLU A 476 -6.70 10.00 23.27
C GLU A 476 -7.47 11.19 23.89
N GLY A 477 -8.75 11.37 23.56
CA GLY A 477 -9.59 12.50 24.02
C GLY A 477 -10.78 12.12 24.86
N GLY A 478 -10.79 10.92 25.45
CA GLY A 478 -11.88 10.48 26.34
C GLY A 478 -11.97 8.98 26.50
N THR A 479 -13.08 8.54 27.09
CA THR A 479 -13.36 7.13 27.31
C THR A 479 -14.71 6.77 26.69
N VAL A 480 -14.75 5.73 25.88
CA VAL A 480 -15.99 5.16 25.33
C VAL A 480 -16.49 4.09 26.28
N TYR A 481 -17.76 4.18 26.63
CA TYR A 481 -18.49 3.27 27.52
C TYR A 481 -19.56 2.53 26.71
N GLU A 482 -19.54 1.20 26.74
CA GLU A 482 -20.51 0.34 26.10
C GLU A 482 -21.37 -0.40 27.12
N LYS A 483 -22.69 -0.35 26.93
CA LYS A 483 -23.65 -1.10 27.71
C LYS A 483 -24.81 -1.56 26.83
N ASN A 484 -25.12 -2.89 26.91
CA ASN A 484 -26.24 -3.48 26.20
C ASN A 484 -26.24 -3.18 24.67
N GLY A 485 -25.06 -3.23 24.02
CA GLY A 485 -24.93 -2.99 22.59
C GLY A 485 -25.01 -1.52 22.17
N THR A 486 -24.89 -0.58 23.11
CA THR A 486 -24.84 0.86 22.81
C THR A 486 -23.61 1.49 23.44
N ALA A 487 -22.90 2.31 22.70
CA ALA A 487 -21.69 2.98 23.15
C ALA A 487 -21.86 4.50 23.15
N TYR A 488 -21.25 5.16 24.13
CA TYR A 488 -21.21 6.61 24.26
C TYR A 488 -19.85 7.10 24.74
N LEU A 489 -19.39 8.23 24.21
CA LEU A 489 -18.18 8.91 24.69
C LEU A 489 -18.44 9.67 25.97
N VAL A 490 -17.55 9.56 26.95
CA VAL A 490 -17.32 10.53 27.99
C VAL A 490 -16.03 11.28 27.64
N ALA A 491 -16.19 12.49 27.09
CA ALA A 491 -15.06 13.31 26.71
C ALA A 491 -14.27 13.79 27.94
N ASP A 492 -12.96 14.03 27.78
CA ASP A 492 -12.08 14.51 28.86
C ASP A 492 -12.59 15.76 29.54
N ALA A 493 -13.27 16.65 28.81
CA ALA A 493 -13.90 17.82 29.35
C ALA A 493 -14.98 17.51 30.45
N LEU A 494 -15.59 16.32 30.40
CA LEU A 494 -16.56 15.84 31.37
C LEU A 494 -15.97 14.84 32.37
N ALA A 495 -14.81 14.25 32.08
CA ALA A 495 -14.23 13.22 32.95
C ALA A 495 -13.95 13.71 34.37
N ALA A 496 -13.45 14.94 34.53
CA ALA A 496 -13.27 15.56 35.84
C ALA A 496 -14.62 15.75 36.57
N ALA A 497 -15.64 16.29 35.90
CA ALA A 497 -16.98 16.49 36.47
C ALA A 497 -17.65 15.16 36.87
N LEU A 498 -17.39 14.10 36.11
CA LEU A 498 -17.84 12.76 36.47
C LEU A 498 -17.13 12.24 37.72
N ALA A 499 -15.83 12.52 37.86
CA ALA A 499 -15.06 12.16 39.05
C ALA A 499 -15.55 12.92 40.29
N ASP A 500 -15.87 14.21 40.19
CA ASP A 500 -16.38 15.05 41.26
C ASP A 500 -17.68 14.47 41.90
N VAL A 501 -18.47 13.77 41.13
CA VAL A 501 -19.74 13.15 41.58
C VAL A 501 -19.59 11.65 41.92
N GLY A 502 -18.38 11.15 42.05
CA GLY A 502 -18.08 9.76 42.42
C GLY A 502 -17.97 8.77 41.25
N GLY A 503 -17.87 9.27 40.03
CA GLY A 503 -17.63 8.47 38.84
C GLY A 503 -18.81 7.57 38.45
N VAL A 504 -18.57 6.70 37.46
CA VAL A 504 -19.58 5.74 36.95
C VAL A 504 -20.08 4.79 38.01
N ALA A 505 -19.31 4.54 39.07
CA ALA A 505 -19.73 3.71 40.19
C ALA A 505 -20.94 4.30 40.93
N VAL A 506 -21.10 5.63 40.95
CA VAL A 506 -22.19 6.37 41.58
C VAL A 506 -23.30 6.71 40.59
N VAL A 507 -22.93 7.19 39.40
CA VAL A 507 -23.94 7.73 38.46
C VAL A 507 -24.43 6.66 37.45
N GLY A 508 -23.77 5.50 37.35
CA GLY A 508 -24.07 4.45 36.39
C GLY A 508 -23.54 4.76 34.98
N TRP A 509 -23.96 3.97 34.00
CA TRP A 509 -23.53 4.05 32.64
C TRP A 509 -24.07 5.29 31.91
N PRO A 510 -23.31 5.90 30.97
CA PRO A 510 -23.84 6.95 30.09
C PRO A 510 -24.97 6.40 29.24
N LEU A 511 -26.01 7.22 29.02
CA LEU A 511 -27.21 6.86 28.26
C LEU A 511 -27.45 7.76 27.04
N ALA A 512 -26.60 8.74 26.80
CA ALA A 512 -26.69 9.67 25.69
C ALA A 512 -25.33 10.33 25.45
N GLU A 513 -25.17 10.93 24.26
CA GLU A 513 -24.03 11.78 23.95
C GLU A 513 -23.90 12.97 24.89
N PRO A 514 -22.65 13.45 25.14
CA PRO A 514 -22.44 14.71 25.84
C PRO A 514 -23.04 15.87 25.05
N VAL A 515 -23.66 16.80 25.77
CA VAL A 515 -24.23 18.02 25.18
C VAL A 515 -23.48 19.22 25.73
N ARG A 516 -23.13 20.16 24.82
CA ARG A 516 -22.57 21.46 25.20
C ARG A 516 -23.52 22.58 24.77
N THR A 517 -23.88 23.43 25.73
CA THR A 517 -24.74 24.62 25.50
C THR A 517 -24.23 25.75 26.35
N ASP A 518 -23.90 26.91 25.78
CA ASP A 518 -23.52 28.14 26.47
C ASP A 518 -22.48 27.95 27.58
N GLY A 519 -21.41 27.20 27.31
CA GLY A 519 -20.34 26.91 28.28
C GLY A 519 -20.69 25.86 29.33
N THR A 520 -21.87 25.25 29.26
CA THR A 520 -22.31 24.15 30.11
C THR A 520 -22.14 22.84 29.37
N PHE A 521 -21.40 21.89 29.97
CA PHE A 521 -21.31 20.51 29.50
C PHE A 521 -22.24 19.64 30.33
N SER A 522 -22.98 18.75 29.71
CA SER A 522 -23.82 17.80 30.42
C SER A 522 -23.96 16.48 29.68
N GLN A 523 -24.13 15.41 30.46
CA GLN A 523 -24.41 14.08 29.91
C GLN A 523 -25.36 13.30 30.81
N LEU A 524 -26.24 12.49 30.19
CA LEU A 524 -27.20 11.69 30.92
C LEU A 524 -26.58 10.33 31.29
N TYR A 525 -26.78 9.92 32.55
CA TYR A 525 -26.36 8.64 33.11
C TYR A 525 -27.55 7.91 33.75
N SER A 526 -27.33 6.66 34.15
CA SER A 526 -28.40 5.84 34.75
C SER A 526 -29.04 6.46 36.00
N ALA A 527 -28.28 7.11 36.86
CA ALA A 527 -28.77 7.74 38.08
C ALA A 527 -29.23 9.19 37.90
N GLY A 528 -28.98 9.83 36.76
CA GLY A 528 -29.33 11.23 36.54
C GLY A 528 -28.48 11.88 35.45
N ARG A 529 -28.33 13.20 35.50
CA ARG A 529 -27.52 14.01 34.59
C ARG A 529 -26.34 14.64 35.33
N VAL A 530 -25.14 14.42 34.85
CA VAL A 530 -23.94 15.15 35.30
C VAL A 530 -23.85 16.44 34.50
N VAL A 531 -23.63 17.55 35.19
CA VAL A 531 -23.53 18.91 34.60
C VAL A 531 -22.27 19.57 35.09
N LYS A 532 -21.56 20.25 34.18
CA LYS A 532 -20.40 21.11 34.46
C LYS A 532 -20.64 22.48 33.85
N VAL A 533 -20.62 23.53 34.69
CA VAL A 533 -20.78 24.90 34.25
C VAL A 533 -19.44 25.62 34.29
N GLY A 534 -18.92 26.02 33.15
CA GLY A 534 -17.61 26.69 33.06
C GLY A 534 -16.48 25.86 33.69
N THR A 535 -15.80 26.44 34.69
CA THR A 535 -14.73 25.83 35.47
C THR A 535 -15.17 25.23 36.79
N ALA A 536 -16.50 25.27 37.12
CA ALA A 536 -17.04 24.75 38.39
C ALA A 536 -16.90 23.22 38.49
N GLU A 537 -16.99 22.68 39.69
CA GLU A 537 -17.07 21.25 39.97
C GLU A 537 -18.29 20.62 39.29
N GLY A 538 -18.20 19.32 39.00
CA GLY A 538 -19.31 18.56 38.47
C GLY A 538 -20.46 18.43 39.43
N VAL A 539 -21.70 18.52 38.96
CA VAL A 539 -22.92 18.39 39.72
C VAL A 539 -23.80 17.29 39.16
N LEU A 540 -24.23 16.35 40.01
CA LEU A 540 -25.23 15.35 39.65
C LEU A 540 -26.64 15.92 39.89
N ILE A 541 -27.50 15.89 38.87
CA ILE A 541 -28.93 16.09 38.98
C ILE A 541 -29.59 14.70 38.94
N PRO A 542 -30.07 14.16 40.10
CA PRO A 542 -30.71 12.83 40.12
C PRO A 542 -31.97 12.78 39.27
N THR A 543 -32.34 11.57 38.84
CA THR A 543 -33.45 11.34 37.89
C THR A 543 -34.76 12.00 38.29
N ASP A 544 -35.15 11.93 39.56
CA ASP A 544 -36.39 12.58 40.06
C ASP A 544 -36.29 14.11 40.03
N THR A 545 -35.13 14.66 40.43
CA THR A 545 -34.83 16.08 40.34
C THR A 545 -34.78 16.56 38.89
N LEU A 546 -34.20 15.76 37.98
CA LEU A 546 -34.15 16.07 36.54
C LEU A 546 -35.56 16.13 35.93
N ARG A 547 -36.48 15.27 36.40
CA ARG A 547 -37.89 15.29 35.96
C ARG A 547 -38.57 16.60 36.42
N ALA A 548 -38.37 17.00 37.67
CA ALA A 548 -38.91 18.27 38.21
C ALA A 548 -38.28 19.48 37.46
N LEU A 549 -36.99 19.45 37.18
CA LEU A 549 -36.30 20.49 36.40
C LEU A 549 -36.90 20.64 34.99
N ARG A 550 -37.19 19.51 34.31
CA ARG A 550 -37.85 19.55 32.98
C ARG A 550 -39.22 20.22 33.04
N VAL A 551 -40.01 19.93 34.06
CA VAL A 551 -41.31 20.59 34.28
C VAL A 551 -41.17 22.10 34.52
N ALA A 552 -40.03 22.53 35.08
CA ALA A 552 -39.70 23.93 35.31
C ALA A 552 -39.08 24.64 34.08
N GLY A 553 -39.03 23.97 32.91
CA GLY A 553 -38.49 24.52 31.68
C GLY A 553 -37.03 24.11 31.40
N GLY A 554 -36.49 23.13 32.14
CA GLY A 554 -35.10 22.68 32.00
C GLY A 554 -34.10 23.71 32.59
N MET A 555 -32.84 23.60 32.17
CA MET A 555 -31.77 24.55 32.55
C MET A 555 -31.95 25.94 31.90
N SER A 556 -32.76 26.03 30.86
CA SER A 556 -33.13 27.31 30.25
C SER A 556 -34.40 27.92 30.86
N GLY A 557 -35.03 27.21 31.80
CA GLY A 557 -36.20 27.69 32.55
C GLY A 557 -35.83 28.61 33.70
N TYR A 558 -36.83 28.94 34.54
CA TYR A 558 -36.66 29.90 35.62
C TYR A 558 -35.69 29.46 36.73
N LEU A 559 -35.34 28.17 36.82
CA LEU A 559 -34.38 27.67 37.79
C LEU A 559 -32.91 27.86 37.35
N GLY A 560 -32.65 27.91 36.06
CA GLY A 560 -31.26 27.97 35.57
C GLY A 560 -30.48 26.66 35.77
N THR A 561 -29.17 26.80 35.87
CA THR A 561 -28.24 25.69 36.07
C THR A 561 -28.12 25.31 37.57
N PRO A 562 -27.70 24.04 37.88
CA PRO A 562 -27.49 23.63 39.25
C PRO A 562 -26.25 24.33 39.82
N THR A 563 -26.32 24.76 41.09
CA THR A 563 -25.25 25.43 41.85
C THR A 563 -24.58 24.52 42.88
N GLY A 564 -25.02 23.27 43.03
CA GLY A 564 -24.44 22.29 43.92
C GLY A 564 -25.11 20.93 43.83
N ASN A 565 -24.46 19.92 44.40
CA ASN A 565 -25.00 18.57 44.50
C ASN A 565 -26.22 18.50 45.43
N PRO A 566 -27.11 17.50 45.26
CA PRO A 566 -28.22 17.30 46.18
C PRO A 566 -27.70 17.01 47.61
N VAL A 567 -28.36 17.58 48.59
CA VAL A 567 -28.07 17.33 50.02
C VAL A 567 -29.30 16.77 50.69
N ASP A 568 -29.10 15.92 51.71
CA ASP A 568 -30.18 15.36 52.48
C ASP A 568 -31.01 16.46 53.15
N TYR A 569 -32.33 16.26 53.16
CA TYR A 569 -33.28 17.18 53.71
C TYR A 569 -34.35 16.38 54.45
N THR A 570 -34.33 16.42 55.81
CA THR A 570 -35.19 15.59 56.62
C THR A 570 -36.47 16.34 56.95
N GLY A 571 -37.63 15.70 56.85
CA GLY A 571 -38.92 16.21 57.21
C GLY A 571 -39.26 16.01 58.69
N LYS A 572 -40.36 16.63 59.14
CA LYS A 572 -40.89 16.42 60.49
C LYS A 572 -41.43 14.99 60.68
N ASP A 573 -41.82 14.36 59.60
CA ASP A 573 -42.32 12.99 59.54
C ASP A 573 -41.19 11.93 59.58
N GLY A 574 -39.92 12.34 59.70
CA GLY A 574 -38.77 11.49 59.72
C GLY A 574 -38.35 11.07 58.37
N PHE A 575 -39.06 11.37 57.28
CA PHE A 575 -38.67 11.05 55.93
C PHE A 575 -37.41 11.84 55.55
N VAL A 576 -36.42 11.14 55.00
CA VAL A 576 -35.21 11.74 54.45
C VAL A 576 -35.35 11.88 52.93
N GLY A 577 -35.68 13.11 52.53
CA GLY A 577 -35.65 13.51 51.11
C GLY A 577 -34.36 14.22 50.77
N THR A 578 -34.34 14.94 49.66
CA THR A 578 -33.20 15.76 49.24
C THR A 578 -33.64 17.15 48.82
N LYS A 579 -32.72 18.11 48.87
CA LYS A 579 -32.85 19.40 48.20
C LYS A 579 -31.64 19.69 47.36
N GLN A 580 -31.85 20.32 46.21
CA GLN A 580 -30.77 20.72 45.30
C GLN A 580 -30.95 22.17 44.85
N ALA A 581 -29.89 22.95 45.00
CA ALA A 581 -29.90 24.37 44.67
C ALA A 581 -29.63 24.60 43.17
N PHE A 582 -30.32 25.58 42.62
CA PHE A 582 -30.20 26.11 41.29
C PHE A 582 -30.08 27.64 41.32
N GLU A 583 -29.60 28.26 40.24
CA GLU A 583 -29.46 29.72 40.19
C GLU A 583 -30.72 30.49 40.54
N GLY A 584 -31.89 30.05 40.08
CA GLY A 584 -33.19 30.69 40.26
C GLY A 584 -34.09 30.04 41.31
N GLY A 585 -33.57 29.13 42.17
CA GLY A 585 -34.39 28.51 43.23
C GLY A 585 -33.89 27.14 43.71
N MET A 586 -34.84 26.30 44.11
CA MET A 586 -34.57 25.01 44.75
C MET A 586 -35.48 23.92 44.17
N ILE A 587 -34.95 22.70 44.00
CA ILE A 587 -35.79 21.52 43.87
C ILE A 587 -35.75 20.73 45.17
N VAL A 588 -36.93 20.42 45.71
CA VAL A 588 -37.08 19.62 46.92
C VAL A 588 -37.77 18.31 46.59
N ARG A 589 -37.11 17.19 46.95
CA ARG A 589 -37.64 15.84 46.81
C ARG A 589 -38.11 15.36 48.18
N GLY A 590 -39.40 15.19 48.32
CA GLY A 590 -40.05 14.62 49.50
C GLY A 590 -40.74 13.28 49.21
N SER A 591 -41.63 12.86 50.13
CA SER A 591 -42.41 11.61 50.00
C SER A 591 -43.38 11.62 48.81
N ALA A 592 -43.86 12.77 48.35
CA ALA A 592 -44.77 12.94 47.22
C ALA A 592 -44.05 13.10 45.87
N GLY A 593 -42.72 13.13 45.87
CA GLY A 593 -41.88 13.34 44.66
C GLY A 593 -41.00 14.57 44.76
N ALA A 594 -40.43 14.97 43.61
CA ALA A 594 -39.55 16.12 43.46
C ALA A 594 -40.30 17.30 42.81
N PHE A 595 -40.18 18.48 43.41
CA PHE A 595 -40.87 19.69 42.94
C PHE A 595 -39.95 20.90 42.95
N ALA A 596 -40.01 21.66 41.87
CA ALA A 596 -39.26 22.89 41.69
C ALA A 596 -39.95 24.06 42.40
N MET A 597 -39.15 24.91 43.06
CA MET A 597 -39.57 26.14 43.72
C MET A 597 -38.75 27.31 43.21
N PRO A 598 -39.33 28.36 42.66
CA PRO A 598 -38.61 29.62 42.43
C PRO A 598 -38.03 30.18 43.73
N ALA A 599 -36.97 30.99 43.63
CA ALA A 599 -36.24 31.51 44.80
C ALA A 599 -37.19 32.17 45.87
N ALA A 600 -38.14 33.00 45.44
CA ALA A 600 -39.10 33.63 46.35
C ALA A 600 -39.95 32.61 47.11
N LEU A 601 -40.46 31.55 46.47
CA LEU A 601 -41.18 30.45 47.11
C LEU A 601 -40.30 29.64 48.06
N TRP A 602 -39.08 29.39 47.68
CA TRP A 602 -38.10 28.67 48.50
C TRP A 602 -37.78 29.45 49.76
N ASP A 603 -37.59 30.80 49.72
CA ASP A 603 -37.25 31.61 50.82
C ASP A 603 -38.46 31.69 51.86
N GLU A 604 -39.65 31.81 51.35
CA GLU A 604 -40.87 31.79 52.19
C GLU A 604 -41.09 30.39 52.80
N TYR A 605 -40.92 29.33 52.06
CA TYR A 605 -41.00 27.97 52.57
C TYR A 605 -39.93 27.70 53.62
N ARG A 606 -38.72 28.16 53.46
CA ARG A 606 -37.63 28.08 54.43
C ARG A 606 -37.94 28.89 55.69
N ALA A 607 -38.47 30.10 55.57
CA ALA A 607 -38.88 30.92 56.67
C ALA A 607 -39.96 30.24 57.51
N LYS A 608 -40.86 29.46 56.91
CA LYS A 608 -41.87 28.63 57.55
C LYS A 608 -41.36 27.28 58.03
N LYS A 609 -40.03 27.13 58.24
CA LYS A 609 -39.30 25.93 58.71
C LYS A 609 -39.32 24.76 57.74
N GLY A 610 -39.59 24.99 56.42
CA GLY A 610 -39.49 24.02 55.35
C GLY A 610 -40.28 22.73 55.63
N SER A 611 -39.71 21.58 55.34
CA SER A 611 -40.28 20.23 55.55
C SER A 611 -40.56 19.92 57.02
N LYS A 612 -39.88 20.60 57.94
CA LYS A 612 -40.13 20.52 59.42
C LYS A 612 -41.23 21.45 59.87
N GLY A 613 -41.69 22.38 59.04
CA GLY A 613 -42.73 23.35 59.36
C GLY A 613 -44.14 22.78 59.20
N LYS A 614 -45.11 23.66 59.37
CA LYS A 614 -46.54 23.30 59.34
C LYS A 614 -47.03 22.80 57.99
N HIS A 615 -46.35 23.21 56.87
CA HIS A 615 -46.78 22.88 55.55
C HIS A 615 -46.31 21.46 55.10
N GLY A 616 -45.25 20.93 55.71
CA GLY A 616 -44.66 19.61 55.27
C GLY A 616 -43.97 19.70 53.92
N TRP A 617 -43.95 18.60 53.18
CA TRP A 617 -43.31 18.49 51.89
C TRP A 617 -44.10 19.13 50.74
N PRO A 618 -43.48 19.67 49.69
CA PRO A 618 -44.20 20.04 48.49
C PRO A 618 -44.85 18.82 47.86
N ASP A 619 -46.11 18.96 47.39
CA ASP A 619 -46.85 17.88 46.72
C ASP A 619 -47.43 18.29 45.34
N GLY A 620 -47.10 19.49 44.90
CA GLY A 620 -47.48 19.97 43.55
C GLY A 620 -46.45 20.92 42.96
N LYS A 621 -46.52 21.11 41.62
CA LYS A 621 -45.65 22.06 40.87
C LYS A 621 -45.99 23.52 41.28
N ALA A 622 -44.98 24.39 41.27
CA ALA A 622 -45.16 25.82 41.35
C ALA A 622 -45.94 26.34 40.13
N GLN A 623 -46.95 27.14 40.38
CA GLN A 623 -47.77 27.81 39.36
C GLN A 623 -47.50 29.31 39.39
N SER A 624 -47.37 29.93 38.21
CA SER A 624 -47.20 31.39 38.11
C SER A 624 -48.44 32.02 37.56
N SER A 625 -48.79 33.16 38.16
CA SER A 625 -49.69 34.15 37.59
C SER A 625 -48.94 35.43 37.21
N SER A 626 -49.62 36.46 36.77
CA SER A 626 -48.97 37.74 36.41
C SER A 626 -48.32 38.41 37.62
N SER A 627 -48.79 38.13 38.89
CA SER A 627 -48.32 38.80 40.07
C SER A 627 -47.77 37.90 41.18
N ALA A 628 -47.94 36.57 41.07
CA ALA A 628 -47.58 35.66 42.13
C ALA A 628 -47.13 34.30 41.71
N TRP A 629 -46.32 33.64 42.54
CA TRP A 629 -46.03 32.22 42.53
C TRP A 629 -46.85 31.51 43.62
N THR A 630 -47.50 30.40 43.26
CA THR A 630 -48.27 29.59 44.20
C THR A 630 -47.85 28.10 44.05
N GLN A 631 -47.73 27.45 45.25
CA GLN A 631 -47.40 26.01 45.26
C GLN A 631 -48.13 25.30 46.42
N SER A 632 -48.58 24.06 46.09
CA SER A 632 -49.22 23.22 47.13
C SER A 632 -48.17 22.39 47.86
N PHE A 633 -48.52 22.12 49.14
CA PHE A 633 -47.76 21.32 50.08
C PHE A 633 -48.73 20.38 50.80
N GLN A 634 -48.22 19.31 51.39
CA GLN A 634 -49.04 18.32 52.15
C GLN A 634 -50.08 18.89 53.04
N ARG A 635 -49.87 20.07 53.57
CA ARG A 635 -50.78 20.72 54.52
C ARG A 635 -50.96 22.20 54.18
N GLY A 636 -51.42 22.45 52.96
CA GLY A 636 -51.79 23.80 52.55
C GLY A 636 -50.95 24.33 51.40
N THR A 637 -51.10 25.63 51.17
CA THR A 637 -50.51 26.31 50.02
C THR A 637 -49.64 27.46 50.41
N ILE A 638 -48.58 27.77 49.75
CA ILE A 638 -47.78 28.99 49.91
C ILE A 638 -47.92 29.82 48.63
N THR A 639 -48.20 31.09 48.79
CA THR A 639 -48.26 32.10 47.72
C THR A 639 -47.31 33.23 48.03
N VAL A 640 -46.53 33.68 47.11
CA VAL A 640 -45.57 34.79 47.19
C VAL A 640 -45.69 35.69 45.97
N SER A 641 -45.45 36.98 46.14
CA SER A 641 -45.37 37.91 45.02
C SER A 641 -44.20 37.56 44.10
N ARG A 642 -44.38 37.77 42.84
CA ARG A 642 -43.39 37.45 41.78
C ARG A 642 -42.34 38.54 41.70
#